data_711cdbe9f16d678589f0f0699744e416
#
_entry.id   711cdbe9f16d678589f0f0699744e416
#
_cell.length_a   1.000
_cell.length_b   1.000
_cell.length_c   1.000
_cell.angle_alpha   90.00
_cell.angle_beta   90.00
_cell.angle_gamma   90.00
#
_symmetry.space_group_name_H-M   'P 1'
#
loop_
_entity.id
_entity.type
_entity.pdbx_description
1 polymer ?
#
loop_
_entity_poly.entity_id
_entity_poly.type
_entity_poly.pdbx_seq_one_letter_code
_entity_poly.pdbx_strand_id
1 'polypeptide(L)'
;MTDFFGIPIDTLTRVLLIMTIVILAGVLILALSNLIFFKIGARNLSSRRSQMLLIVFALMLSTTLLTSVLATGNVITATVQTVAVSNLGNIDETVEGGHGDIGRFDDRIYYSLRKHTSNNPDIAAMAGALVERNLLLADETSRQVRSNVSSMGLIAGSEKGFGGLLDDTNVHVQHTIAQLGLNDVFLNHTLALLVDAHAGDTLYLYSQRWPGKRYEMHVSAIVQDGGLVGQVPFLISNVQTFRAIEHTSDDLNYIYVENGRSAVSSQAVQEELEHWLPRNVVHVIQVKQQGVEASQAANDIFSRIFALFTLFALAIGLLLIFLIFVLLAAERRAEMGMARAIGVQRRHLVLMYLFEGTLYDLIASFIGLLAGVGAGAALVAFLTPILARFNFPLKLTFQPGSLLLAYCLGVIFTFASVTIAAWLVSRMTVVDALRNLPEAGQPVLTLRELAASLGQMIARARVIRRMRRLFLEQLPEIAIGFIAISARSGLLPLLVGYILLRVGLNYAQITPFSLGLSLLIIGAGLALKTLVDRLLSLAGKDDWKKLTRRLFAAITGLIIMAYWALPLDTLAFLGLPRFQGGIEIFFIAAAMMVFGAVWALMANADLLARPFLALCSLWPGPGMLTRLAASYPLHHRFRTGLGVTMFSLVIFAMTVMAVITNAMQNTYTNINLQTGGYDIQAVAYFQDVPNLSAALAKHGLSTQDFSEIGSSITTDVGVIQPGAPNPAWRLYPAQVISGSLLQGDGLHLVARAQGFGSDSAVWQALQTHPNYALIDSTALPY
;
A
#
# COMPACT_ATOMS: atom_id res chain seq x y z
N MET A 1 4.23 -0.23 7.83
CA MET A 1 3.19 -1.26 7.63
C MET A 1 2.86 -1.83 9.00
N THR A 2 1.69 -1.55 9.53
CA THR A 2 1.29 -2.04 10.86
C THR A 2 0.48 -3.33 10.75
N ASP A 3 -0.30 -3.49 9.66
CA ASP A 3 -1.20 -4.61 9.46
C ASP A 3 -1.08 -5.20 8.06
N PHE A 4 -1.22 -6.52 7.96
CA PHE A 4 -1.29 -7.26 6.72
C PHE A 4 -2.58 -8.10 6.72
N PHE A 5 -3.53 -7.78 5.82
CA PHE A 5 -4.90 -8.35 5.84
C PHE A 5 -5.67 -8.16 7.16
N GLY A 6 -5.50 -7.02 7.83
CA GLY A 6 -6.12 -6.78 9.13
C GLY A 6 -5.50 -7.57 10.30
N ILE A 7 -4.35 -8.22 10.06
CA ILE A 7 -3.57 -8.92 11.10
C ILE A 7 -2.32 -8.08 11.39
N PRO A 8 -2.07 -7.72 12.65
CA PRO A 8 -0.85 -7.02 13.03
C PRO A 8 0.39 -7.80 12.59
N ILE A 9 1.37 -7.12 11.96
CA ILE A 9 2.60 -7.75 11.46
C ILE A 9 3.33 -8.52 12.55
N ASP A 10 3.34 -8.03 13.78
CA ASP A 10 3.98 -8.71 14.90
C ASP A 10 3.33 -10.06 15.20
N THR A 11 1.99 -10.13 15.16
CA THR A 11 1.26 -11.38 15.36
C THR A 11 1.54 -12.36 14.22
N LEU A 12 1.49 -11.87 12.98
CA LEU A 12 1.79 -12.66 11.78
C LEU A 12 3.23 -13.19 11.83
N THR A 13 4.19 -12.33 12.18
CA THR A 13 5.61 -12.70 12.30
C THR A 13 5.83 -13.76 13.37
N ARG A 14 5.18 -13.64 14.54
CA ARG A 14 5.25 -14.66 15.61
C ARG A 14 4.70 -16.01 15.16
N VAL A 15 3.54 -16.01 14.51
CA VAL A 15 2.92 -17.24 13.99
C VAL A 15 3.80 -17.91 12.94
N LEU A 16 4.30 -17.15 11.97
CA LEU A 16 5.18 -17.67 10.92
C LEU A 16 6.53 -18.13 11.48
N LEU A 17 7.07 -17.43 12.47
CA LEU A 17 8.30 -17.86 13.15
C LEU A 17 8.12 -19.20 13.86
N ILE A 18 7.03 -19.36 14.63
CA ILE A 18 6.70 -20.64 15.27
C ILE A 18 6.56 -21.73 14.22
N MET A 19 5.84 -21.47 13.13
CA MET A 19 5.65 -22.42 12.03
C MET A 19 6.99 -22.80 11.38
N THR A 20 7.88 -21.84 11.13
CA THR A 20 9.23 -22.07 10.60
C THR A 20 10.05 -22.93 11.55
N ILE A 21 10.04 -22.63 12.85
CA ILE A 21 10.76 -23.42 13.87
C ILE A 21 10.22 -24.84 13.91
N VAL A 22 8.89 -25.03 13.88
CA VAL A 22 8.28 -26.37 13.88
C VAL A 22 8.67 -27.15 12.62
N ILE A 23 8.66 -26.53 11.45
CA ILE A 23 9.10 -27.15 10.20
C ILE A 23 10.56 -27.56 10.28
N LEU A 24 11.45 -26.64 10.66
CA LEU A 24 12.89 -26.92 10.77
C LEU A 24 13.23 -27.98 11.84
N ALA A 25 12.55 -27.93 12.99
CA ALA A 25 12.68 -28.95 14.02
C ALA A 25 12.18 -30.32 13.52
N GLY A 26 11.05 -30.36 12.81
CA GLY A 26 10.56 -31.57 12.17
C GLY A 26 11.55 -32.14 11.15
N VAL A 27 12.11 -31.30 10.29
CA VAL A 27 13.15 -31.72 9.33
C VAL A 27 14.41 -32.22 10.06
N LEU A 28 14.82 -31.56 11.13
CA LEU A 28 15.99 -31.97 11.94
C LEU A 28 15.76 -33.34 12.60
N ILE A 29 14.58 -33.57 13.21
CA ILE A 29 14.22 -34.85 13.80
C ILE A 29 14.20 -35.93 12.73
N LEU A 30 13.64 -35.67 11.54
CA LEU A 30 13.67 -36.61 10.43
C LEU A 30 15.10 -36.87 9.91
N ALA A 31 15.96 -35.85 9.90
CA ALA A 31 17.37 -35.99 9.50
C ALA A 31 18.15 -36.85 10.51
N LEU A 32 17.94 -36.65 11.82
CA LEU A 32 18.60 -37.42 12.87
C LEU A 32 18.10 -38.87 12.86
N SER A 33 16.83 -39.12 12.56
CA SER A 33 16.28 -40.47 12.46
C SER A 33 16.69 -41.22 11.18
N ASN A 34 17.14 -40.46 10.13
CA ASN A 34 17.50 -41.01 8.83
C ASN A 34 18.82 -40.44 8.30
N LEU A 35 19.88 -40.52 9.10
CA LEU A 35 21.20 -39.90 8.86
C LEU A 35 21.82 -40.28 7.52
N ILE A 36 21.58 -41.49 7.01
CA ILE A 36 22.13 -41.97 5.73
C ILE A 36 21.52 -41.12 4.57
N PHE A 37 20.19 -40.95 4.57
CA PHE A 37 19.51 -40.19 3.51
C PHE A 37 19.81 -38.70 3.62
N PHE A 38 20.00 -38.16 4.82
CA PHE A 38 20.48 -36.81 5.05
C PHE A 38 21.88 -36.59 4.46
N LYS A 39 22.85 -37.49 4.76
CA LYS A 39 24.22 -37.44 4.21
C LYS A 39 24.23 -37.52 2.69
N ILE A 40 23.36 -38.35 2.07
CA ILE A 40 23.24 -38.44 0.62
C ILE A 40 22.72 -37.14 0.05
N GLY A 41 21.65 -36.57 0.64
CA GLY A 41 21.10 -35.27 0.23
C GLY A 41 22.11 -34.14 0.33
N ALA A 42 22.82 -34.04 1.46
CA ALA A 42 23.84 -33.04 1.70
C ALA A 42 25.06 -33.17 0.74
N ARG A 43 25.47 -34.41 0.42
CA ARG A 43 26.56 -34.65 -0.52
C ARG A 43 26.21 -34.22 -1.94
N ASN A 44 24.94 -34.27 -2.34
CA ASN A 44 24.49 -33.81 -3.64
C ASN A 44 24.74 -32.30 -3.83
N LEU A 45 24.72 -31.49 -2.72
CA LEU A 45 25.07 -30.06 -2.80
C LEU A 45 26.49 -29.82 -3.34
N SER A 46 27.45 -30.61 -2.88
CA SER A 46 28.87 -30.41 -3.25
C SER A 46 29.24 -31.01 -4.59
N SER A 47 28.50 -32.02 -5.06
CA SER A 47 28.82 -32.76 -6.28
C SER A 47 28.44 -32.04 -7.58
N ARG A 48 27.40 -31.16 -7.54
CA ARG A 48 26.84 -30.45 -8.73
C ARG A 48 26.80 -28.94 -8.51
N ARG A 49 27.96 -28.32 -8.33
CA ARG A 49 28.12 -26.90 -7.97
C ARG A 49 27.40 -25.93 -8.89
N SER A 50 27.44 -26.13 -10.21
CA SER A 50 26.78 -25.23 -11.17
C SER A 50 25.25 -25.27 -11.08
N GLN A 51 24.66 -26.45 -10.91
CA GLN A 51 23.22 -26.58 -10.72
C GLN A 51 22.77 -26.02 -9.35
N MET A 52 23.57 -26.29 -8.29
CA MET A 52 23.34 -25.73 -6.96
C MET A 52 23.30 -24.20 -7.00
N LEU A 53 24.33 -23.56 -7.61
CA LEU A 53 24.40 -22.10 -7.72
C LEU A 53 23.16 -21.53 -8.45
N LEU A 54 22.72 -22.17 -9.53
CA LEU A 54 21.56 -21.71 -10.28
C LEU A 54 20.27 -21.81 -9.45
N ILE A 55 20.09 -22.91 -8.70
CA ILE A 55 18.93 -23.11 -7.83
C ILE A 55 18.94 -22.09 -6.69
N VAL A 56 20.09 -21.95 -6.01
CA VAL A 56 20.25 -20.98 -4.92
C VAL A 56 20.02 -19.56 -5.41
N PHE A 57 20.56 -19.20 -6.58
CA PHE A 57 20.34 -17.87 -7.18
C PHE A 57 18.88 -17.60 -7.45
N ALA A 58 18.15 -18.57 -8.00
CA ALA A 58 16.76 -18.40 -8.32
C ALA A 58 15.84 -18.35 -7.07
N LEU A 59 16.14 -19.17 -6.04
CA LEU A 59 15.45 -19.10 -4.74
C LEU A 59 15.78 -17.78 -4.01
N MET A 60 17.05 -17.37 -4.06
CA MET A 60 17.50 -16.08 -3.53
C MET A 60 16.72 -14.91 -4.15
N LEU A 61 16.49 -14.93 -5.47
CA LEU A 61 15.79 -13.87 -6.19
C LEU A 61 14.36 -13.65 -5.62
N SER A 62 13.65 -14.73 -5.33
CA SER A 62 12.32 -14.66 -4.72
C SER A 62 12.33 -13.98 -3.35
N THR A 63 13.27 -14.41 -2.48
CA THR A 63 13.39 -13.82 -1.13
C THR A 63 13.91 -12.38 -1.20
N THR A 64 14.84 -12.06 -2.12
CA THR A 64 15.32 -10.71 -2.39
C THR A 64 14.18 -9.78 -2.75
N LEU A 65 13.32 -10.19 -3.66
CA LEU A 65 12.20 -9.40 -4.14
C LEU A 65 11.22 -9.09 -3.01
N LEU A 66 10.85 -10.11 -2.23
CA LEU A 66 9.96 -9.96 -1.08
C LEU A 66 10.55 -9.03 0.00
N THR A 67 11.83 -9.23 0.34
CA THR A 67 12.53 -8.42 1.35
C THR A 67 12.67 -6.96 0.89
N SER A 68 13.01 -6.72 -0.38
CA SER A 68 13.17 -5.37 -0.93
C SER A 68 11.86 -4.59 -0.88
N VAL A 69 10.73 -5.20 -1.26
CA VAL A 69 9.40 -4.55 -1.22
C VAL A 69 8.99 -4.21 0.21
N LEU A 70 9.15 -5.15 1.16
CA LEU A 70 8.82 -4.91 2.57
C LEU A 70 9.73 -3.85 3.20
N ALA A 71 11.03 -3.87 2.89
CA ALA A 71 11.98 -2.88 3.38
C ALA A 71 11.65 -1.47 2.88
N THR A 72 11.35 -1.32 1.60
CA THR A 72 10.98 -0.03 0.99
C THR A 72 9.66 0.49 1.59
N GLY A 73 8.65 -0.37 1.75
CA GLY A 73 7.39 -0.02 2.40
C GLY A 73 7.59 0.52 3.83
N ASN A 74 8.47 -0.12 4.62
CA ASN A 74 8.78 0.34 5.98
C ASN A 74 9.47 1.71 6.00
N VAL A 75 10.39 1.96 5.08
CA VAL A 75 11.08 3.26 4.97
C VAL A 75 10.09 4.38 4.69
N ILE A 76 9.19 4.19 3.75
CA ILE A 76 8.17 5.20 3.41
C ILE A 76 7.23 5.45 4.59
N THR A 77 6.74 4.39 5.22
CA THR A 77 5.89 4.49 6.42
C THR A 77 6.57 5.25 7.56
N ALA A 78 7.82 4.91 7.87
CA ALA A 78 8.59 5.57 8.91
C ALA A 78 8.86 7.04 8.57
N THR A 79 9.09 7.35 7.29
CA THR A 79 9.32 8.72 6.83
C THR A 79 8.06 9.58 6.97
N VAL A 80 6.89 9.07 6.54
CA VAL A 80 5.60 9.78 6.70
C VAL A 80 5.34 10.13 8.17
N GLN A 81 5.54 9.17 9.08
CA GLN A 81 5.38 9.40 10.52
C GLN A 81 6.40 10.41 11.05
N THR A 82 7.65 10.31 10.62
CA THR A 82 8.72 11.22 11.07
C THR A 82 8.42 12.66 10.62
N VAL A 83 8.03 12.86 9.36
CA VAL A 83 7.70 14.18 8.82
C VAL A 83 6.51 14.79 9.56
N ALA A 84 5.45 14.01 9.81
CA ALA A 84 4.29 14.49 10.54
C ALA A 84 4.63 14.97 11.96
N VAL A 85 5.47 14.22 12.67
CA VAL A 85 5.88 14.59 14.04
C VAL A 85 6.90 15.72 14.03
N SER A 86 7.85 15.76 13.08
CA SER A 86 8.87 16.81 13.04
C SER A 86 8.30 18.21 12.73
N ASN A 87 7.17 18.26 12.02
CA ASN A 87 6.49 19.52 11.73
C ASN A 87 5.82 20.14 12.97
N LEU A 88 5.49 19.35 13.97
CA LEU A 88 4.87 19.81 15.21
C LEU A 88 5.90 20.20 16.30
N GLY A 89 7.16 19.81 16.13
CA GLY A 89 8.19 20.04 17.14
C GLY A 89 7.89 19.32 18.47
N ASN A 90 8.12 20.02 19.57
CA ASN A 90 7.89 19.49 20.93
C ASN A 90 6.50 19.82 21.48
N ILE A 91 5.56 20.21 20.64
CA ILE A 91 4.19 20.55 21.05
C ILE A 91 3.36 19.26 21.07
N ASP A 92 2.85 18.88 22.23
CA ASP A 92 1.98 17.73 22.40
C ASP A 92 0.49 18.13 22.36
N GLU A 93 0.11 19.16 23.15
CA GLU A 93 -1.23 19.75 23.18
C GLU A 93 -1.20 21.25 22.89
N THR A 94 -2.31 21.75 22.38
CA THR A 94 -2.58 23.18 22.25
C THR A 94 -3.88 23.53 22.95
N VAL A 95 -3.89 24.67 23.65
CA VAL A 95 -5.11 25.31 24.13
C VAL A 95 -5.43 26.42 23.14
N GLU A 96 -6.59 26.36 22.51
CA GLU A 96 -7.02 27.29 21.46
C GLU A 96 -8.30 28.00 21.87
N GLY A 97 -8.51 29.22 21.38
CA GLY A 97 -9.78 29.95 21.57
C GLY A 97 -10.93 29.22 20.87
N GLY A 98 -12.17 29.40 21.35
CA GLY A 98 -13.35 28.67 20.90
C GLY A 98 -13.70 28.77 19.40
N HIS A 99 -13.01 29.63 18.65
CA HIS A 99 -13.19 29.82 17.22
C HIS A 99 -11.86 29.56 16.46
N GLY A 100 -10.98 28.71 16.98
CA GLY A 100 -9.70 28.36 16.35
C GLY A 100 -8.73 29.53 16.26
N ASP A 101 -8.00 29.67 15.14
CA ASP A 101 -6.98 30.71 14.95
C ASP A 101 -7.50 32.16 15.13
N ILE A 102 -8.80 32.38 15.01
CA ILE A 102 -9.45 33.68 15.18
C ILE A 102 -9.89 33.89 16.62
N GLY A 103 -10.04 32.81 17.38
CA GLY A 103 -10.48 32.82 18.76
C GLY A 103 -9.39 33.34 19.69
N ARG A 104 -9.59 34.56 20.19
CA ARG A 104 -8.69 35.18 21.16
C ARG A 104 -9.20 35.05 22.57
N PHE A 105 -8.31 34.98 23.51
CA PHE A 105 -8.59 34.91 24.91
C PHE A 105 -7.57 35.73 25.73
N ASP A 106 -7.96 36.14 26.90
CA ASP A 106 -7.14 36.93 27.85
C ASP A 106 -5.94 36.09 28.34
N ASP A 107 -4.76 36.69 28.36
CA ASP A 107 -3.51 36.06 28.81
C ASP A 107 -3.53 35.63 30.30
N ARG A 108 -4.48 36.13 31.09
CA ARG A 108 -4.74 35.66 32.46
C ARG A 108 -5.02 34.15 32.50
N ILE A 109 -5.61 33.61 31.45
CA ILE A 109 -5.83 32.15 31.33
C ILE A 109 -4.49 31.43 31.35
N TYR A 110 -3.53 31.88 30.55
CA TYR A 110 -2.17 31.32 30.54
C TYR A 110 -1.49 31.38 31.90
N TYR A 111 -1.50 32.55 32.53
CA TYR A 111 -0.85 32.73 33.85
C TYR A 111 -1.54 31.92 34.95
N SER A 112 -2.87 31.83 34.92
CA SER A 112 -3.65 31.00 35.83
C SER A 112 -3.32 29.52 35.65
N LEU A 113 -3.35 29.04 34.42
CA LEU A 113 -3.07 27.65 34.09
C LEU A 113 -1.65 27.27 34.50
N ARG A 114 -0.65 28.08 34.14
CA ARG A 114 0.74 27.90 34.52
C ARG A 114 0.95 27.82 36.03
N LYS A 115 0.21 28.63 36.80
CA LYS A 115 0.28 28.63 38.28
C LYS A 115 -0.25 27.31 38.86
N HIS A 116 -1.35 26.78 38.33
CA HIS A 116 -1.97 25.54 38.83
C HIS A 116 -1.18 24.30 38.41
N THR A 117 -0.55 24.32 37.24
CA THR A 117 0.21 23.18 36.69
C THR A 117 1.71 23.20 36.99
N SER A 118 2.22 24.25 37.68
CA SER A 118 3.67 24.44 37.92
C SER A 118 4.36 23.29 38.67
N ASN A 119 3.63 22.52 39.45
CA ASN A 119 4.15 21.39 40.24
C ASN A 119 3.75 20.02 39.64
N ASN A 120 3.10 20.03 38.50
CA ASN A 120 2.70 18.76 37.86
C ASN A 120 3.86 18.20 37.03
N PRO A 121 4.37 16.99 37.37
CA PRO A 121 5.46 16.36 36.63
C PRO A 121 5.03 15.90 35.23
N ASP A 122 3.73 15.83 34.95
CA ASP A 122 3.19 15.37 33.64
C ASP A 122 3.20 16.50 32.60
N ILE A 123 3.46 17.76 33.01
CA ILE A 123 3.60 18.91 32.12
C ILE A 123 5.03 19.43 32.22
N ALA A 124 5.81 19.27 31.11
CA ALA A 124 7.21 19.73 31.10
C ALA A 124 7.34 21.23 30.83
N ALA A 125 6.52 21.75 29.90
CA ALA A 125 6.61 23.13 29.48
C ALA A 125 5.25 23.67 29.00
N MET A 126 5.12 25.01 29.10
CA MET A 126 3.94 25.73 28.62
C MET A 126 4.35 27.09 28.07
N ALA A 127 3.90 27.43 26.85
CA ALA A 127 4.19 28.71 26.20
C ALA A 127 2.92 29.37 25.69
N GLY A 128 2.70 30.65 26.09
CA GLY A 128 1.61 31.47 25.56
C GLY A 128 2.06 32.17 24.27
N ALA A 129 1.22 32.14 23.26
CA ALA A 129 1.52 32.67 21.92
C ALA A 129 0.36 33.45 21.32
N LEU A 130 0.69 34.45 20.54
CA LEU A 130 -0.19 35.07 19.56
C LEU A 130 0.33 34.73 18.17
N VAL A 131 -0.41 33.85 17.49
CA VAL A 131 -0.03 33.29 16.16
C VAL A 131 -0.85 33.95 15.09
N GLU A 132 -0.18 34.44 14.07
CA GLU A 132 -0.80 34.93 12.83
C GLU A 132 -0.33 34.08 11.66
N ARG A 133 -1.29 33.64 10.83
CA ARG A 133 -1.06 32.78 9.67
C ARG A 133 -1.32 33.54 8.37
N ASN A 134 -0.93 32.95 7.27
CA ASN A 134 -1.14 33.49 5.93
C ASN A 134 -0.52 34.88 5.70
N LEU A 135 0.62 35.13 6.33
CA LEU A 135 1.37 36.34 6.14
C LEU A 135 2.17 36.32 4.84
N LEU A 136 2.41 37.49 4.27
CA LEU A 136 3.39 37.68 3.23
C LEU A 136 4.63 38.34 3.85
N LEU A 137 5.78 37.74 3.57
CA LEU A 137 7.08 38.25 3.99
C LEU A 137 7.89 38.62 2.73
N ALA A 138 8.44 39.82 2.72
CA ALA A 138 9.35 40.30 1.66
C ALA A 138 10.67 40.70 2.31
N ASP A 139 11.77 40.19 1.77
CA ASP A 139 13.11 40.64 2.15
C ASP A 139 13.62 41.73 1.21
N GLU A 140 14.09 42.81 1.79
CA GLU A 140 14.59 43.95 1.03
C GLU A 140 15.94 43.66 0.34
N THR A 141 16.78 42.87 1.03
CA THR A 141 18.14 42.55 0.59
C THR A 141 18.16 41.55 -0.55
N SER A 142 17.53 40.41 -0.37
CA SER A 142 17.47 39.33 -1.38
C SER A 142 16.39 39.56 -2.46
N ARG A 143 15.46 40.51 -2.21
CA ARG A 143 14.27 40.76 -3.04
C ARG A 143 13.38 39.53 -3.23
N GLN A 144 13.47 38.59 -2.32
CA GLN A 144 12.60 37.40 -2.28
C GLN A 144 11.32 37.71 -1.52
N VAL A 145 10.24 37.10 -2.00
CA VAL A 145 8.92 37.26 -1.40
C VAL A 145 8.35 35.87 -1.10
N ARG A 146 7.84 35.68 0.08
CA ARG A 146 7.19 34.41 0.45
C ARG A 146 5.80 34.67 1.02
N SER A 147 4.79 34.06 0.41
CA SER A 147 3.43 33.99 0.95
C SER A 147 3.24 32.77 1.84
N ASN A 148 2.17 32.77 2.60
CA ASN A 148 1.80 31.68 3.51
C ASN A 148 2.86 31.42 4.59
N VAL A 149 3.41 32.49 5.13
CA VAL A 149 4.31 32.45 6.31
C VAL A 149 3.46 32.58 7.57
N SER A 150 3.80 31.81 8.58
CA SER A 150 3.21 31.94 9.92
C SER A 150 4.14 32.71 10.85
N SER A 151 3.58 33.49 11.72
CA SER A 151 4.33 34.17 12.77
C SER A 151 3.86 33.73 14.17
N MET A 152 4.76 33.77 15.11
CA MET A 152 4.52 33.42 16.51
C MET A 152 5.10 34.48 17.42
N GLY A 153 4.22 35.29 18.03
CA GLY A 153 4.61 36.20 19.10
C GLY A 153 4.54 35.46 20.42
N LEU A 154 5.67 35.24 21.08
CA LEU A 154 5.77 34.45 22.31
C LEU A 154 5.84 35.33 23.54
N ILE A 155 5.28 34.89 24.68
CA ILE A 155 5.53 35.45 25.96
C ILE A 155 7.00 35.19 26.36
N ALA A 156 7.75 36.25 26.68
CA ALA A 156 9.17 36.15 27.02
C ALA A 156 9.43 35.16 28.16
N GLY A 157 10.37 34.26 27.98
CA GLY A 157 10.76 33.22 28.95
C GLY A 157 9.95 31.94 28.91
N SER A 158 8.92 31.86 28.05
CA SER A 158 8.14 30.62 27.86
C SER A 158 8.84 29.62 26.91
N GLU A 159 9.74 30.11 26.06
CA GLU A 159 10.52 29.33 25.11
C GLU A 159 11.47 28.31 25.73
N LYS A 160 11.93 28.58 26.95
CA LYS A 160 12.97 27.76 27.61
C LYS A 160 12.55 26.32 27.87
N GLY A 161 11.28 26.11 28.14
CA GLY A 161 10.73 24.80 28.44
C GLY A 161 10.76 23.82 27.23
N PHE A 162 10.73 24.36 26.02
CA PHE A 162 10.69 23.59 24.76
C PHE A 162 12.09 23.40 24.13
N GLY A 163 13.14 23.36 24.90
CA GLY A 163 14.52 23.26 24.44
C GLY A 163 15.19 24.58 24.07
N GLY A 164 14.44 25.69 24.10
CA GLY A 164 14.91 27.01 23.73
C GLY A 164 15.08 27.25 22.24
N LEU A 165 15.55 28.44 21.88
CA LEU A 165 15.81 28.85 20.51
C LEU A 165 17.33 28.78 20.27
N LEU A 166 17.80 27.72 19.64
CA LEU A 166 19.23 27.51 19.36
C LEU A 166 19.63 28.24 18.08
N ASP A 167 20.80 28.85 18.05
CA ASP A 167 21.34 29.50 16.87
C ASP A 167 21.63 28.49 15.75
N ASP A 168 21.32 28.85 14.51
CA ASP A 168 21.46 27.97 13.36
C ASP A 168 22.92 27.60 13.06
N THR A 169 23.83 28.54 13.28
CA THR A 169 25.27 28.36 12.98
C THR A 169 26.04 27.84 14.19
N ASN A 170 25.57 28.12 15.40
CA ASN A 170 26.27 27.74 16.63
C ASN A 170 25.31 27.18 17.68
N VAL A 171 25.17 25.87 17.74
CA VAL A 171 24.29 25.10 18.64
C VAL A 171 24.49 25.42 20.14
N HIS A 172 25.63 26.02 20.52
CA HIS A 172 25.90 26.39 21.90
C HIS A 172 25.36 27.78 22.28
N VAL A 173 24.88 28.56 21.31
CA VAL A 173 24.26 29.85 21.50
C VAL A 173 22.75 29.68 21.60
N GLN A 174 22.14 30.15 22.66
CA GLN A 174 20.70 30.12 22.89
C GLN A 174 20.16 31.54 22.91
N HIS A 175 19.22 31.83 22.01
CA HIS A 175 18.52 33.09 21.94
C HIS A 175 17.30 33.08 22.83
N THR A 176 16.90 34.24 23.30
CA THR A 176 15.71 34.43 24.17
C THR A 176 14.79 35.50 23.58
N ILE A 177 13.50 35.28 23.71
CA ILE A 177 12.49 36.26 23.28
C ILE A 177 12.61 37.60 23.99
N ALA A 178 13.13 37.61 25.22
CA ALA A 178 13.36 38.85 25.99
C ALA A 178 14.41 39.79 25.38
N GLN A 179 15.24 39.29 24.44
CA GLN A 179 16.24 40.09 23.71
C GLN A 179 15.64 40.87 22.53
N LEU A 180 14.45 40.48 22.06
CA LEU A 180 13.80 41.09 20.89
C LEU A 180 13.11 42.40 21.29
N GLY A 181 13.40 43.45 20.52
CA GLY A 181 12.61 44.68 20.49
C GLY A 181 11.27 44.49 19.78
N LEU A 182 10.49 45.56 19.69
CA LEU A 182 9.16 45.50 19.03
C LEU A 182 9.22 45.21 17.54
N ASN A 183 10.33 45.54 16.87
CA ASN A 183 10.51 45.34 15.44
C ASN A 183 11.55 44.25 15.14
N ASP A 184 12.03 43.55 16.13
CA ASP A 184 13.05 42.53 15.98
C ASP A 184 12.40 41.12 15.91
N VAL A 185 12.96 40.28 15.04
CA VAL A 185 12.43 38.94 14.82
C VAL A 185 13.55 37.89 14.71
N PHE A 186 13.23 36.68 15.05
CA PHE A 186 14.01 35.50 14.65
C PHE A 186 13.31 34.81 13.49
N LEU A 187 14.08 34.28 12.57
CA LEU A 187 13.58 33.38 11.54
C LEU A 187 14.03 31.96 11.87
N ASN A 188 13.17 30.97 11.66
CA ASN A 188 13.66 29.60 11.67
C ASN A 188 14.46 29.31 10.39
N HIS A 189 15.33 28.30 10.43
CA HIS A 189 16.20 27.89 9.32
C HIS A 189 15.42 27.70 8.01
N THR A 190 14.29 27.01 8.06
CA THR A 190 13.43 26.76 6.89
C THR A 190 12.96 28.07 6.25
N LEU A 191 12.48 29.05 7.02
CA LEU A 191 12.02 30.32 6.48
C LEU A 191 13.19 31.15 5.90
N ALA A 192 14.32 31.21 6.63
CA ALA A 192 15.50 31.93 6.20
C ALA A 192 16.01 31.43 4.83
N LEU A 193 16.05 30.11 4.63
CA LEU A 193 16.41 29.51 3.33
C LEU A 193 15.41 29.88 2.21
N LEU A 194 14.12 29.97 2.51
CA LEU A 194 13.07 30.22 1.51
C LEU A 194 13.06 31.67 1.01
N VAL A 195 13.53 32.60 1.82
CA VAL A 195 13.59 34.04 1.47
C VAL A 195 15.02 34.52 1.28
N ASP A 196 16.01 33.63 1.40
CA ASP A 196 17.45 33.92 1.33
C ASP A 196 17.86 35.07 2.30
N ALA A 197 17.31 35.03 3.52
CA ALA A 197 17.50 36.05 4.53
C ALA A 197 18.66 35.69 5.49
N HIS A 198 19.38 36.73 5.92
CA HIS A 198 20.49 36.66 6.85
C HIS A 198 20.26 37.52 8.11
N ALA A 199 20.98 37.25 9.17
CA ALA A 199 20.94 38.09 10.34
C ALA A 199 21.38 39.52 9.99
N GLY A 200 20.57 40.53 10.36
CA GLY A 200 20.74 41.93 10.05
C GLY A 200 19.88 42.43 8.89
N ASP A 201 19.23 41.55 8.14
CA ASP A 201 18.36 41.96 7.01
C ASP A 201 17.06 42.61 7.51
N THR A 202 16.50 43.47 6.63
CA THR A 202 15.21 44.10 6.87
C THR A 202 14.12 43.41 6.07
N LEU A 203 13.09 43.01 6.77
CA LEU A 203 11.93 42.34 6.20
C LEU A 203 10.69 43.20 6.28
N TYR A 204 9.84 43.08 5.28
CA TYR A 204 8.52 43.70 5.28
C TYR A 204 7.45 42.65 5.44
N LEU A 205 6.67 42.82 6.51
CA LEU A 205 5.55 41.94 6.84
C LEU A 205 4.23 42.53 6.41
N TYR A 206 3.41 41.73 5.76
CA TYR A 206 2.06 42.09 5.33
C TYR A 206 1.06 41.04 5.79
N SER A 207 -0.15 41.49 6.16
CA SER A 207 -1.26 40.61 6.54
C SER A 207 -2.56 41.03 5.86
N GLN A 208 -3.41 40.07 5.58
CA GLN A 208 -4.77 40.33 5.09
C GLN A 208 -5.63 41.04 6.13
N ARG A 209 -5.31 40.90 7.43
CA ARG A 209 -6.01 41.61 8.52
C ARG A 209 -5.71 43.10 8.56
N TRP A 210 -4.58 43.52 7.98
CA TRP A 210 -4.15 44.94 7.99
C TRP A 210 -3.90 45.44 6.55
N PRO A 211 -4.94 45.51 5.73
CA PRO A 211 -4.78 45.80 4.31
C PRO A 211 -4.14 47.18 4.13
N GLY A 212 -3.21 47.27 3.17
CA GLY A 212 -2.50 48.49 2.83
C GLY A 212 -1.40 48.95 3.80
N LYS A 213 -1.14 48.19 4.88
CA LYS A 213 -0.04 48.47 5.82
C LYS A 213 1.10 47.47 5.65
N ARG A 214 2.33 47.98 5.71
CA ARG A 214 3.53 47.17 5.81
C ARG A 214 4.22 47.43 7.14
N TYR A 215 4.73 46.37 7.74
CA TYR A 215 5.48 46.48 8.98
C TYR A 215 6.93 46.07 8.73
N GLU A 216 7.83 46.94 9.13
CA GLU A 216 9.27 46.75 8.99
C GLU A 216 9.77 45.94 10.21
N MET A 217 10.49 44.84 9.93
CA MET A 217 11.04 43.92 10.91
C MET A 217 12.52 43.69 10.63
N HIS A 218 13.34 43.57 11.65
CA HIS A 218 14.77 43.33 11.55
C HIS A 218 15.10 41.93 12.02
N VAL A 219 15.85 41.17 11.20
CA VAL A 219 16.29 39.81 11.52
C VAL A 219 17.42 39.87 12.55
N SER A 220 17.14 39.57 13.80
CA SER A 220 18.17 39.55 14.83
C SER A 220 19.03 38.29 14.79
N ALA A 221 18.44 37.13 14.47
CA ALA A 221 19.14 35.86 14.33
C ALA A 221 18.31 34.86 13.55
N ILE A 222 19.00 33.83 13.05
CA ILE A 222 18.37 32.64 12.49
C ILE A 222 18.47 31.52 13.51
N VAL A 223 17.36 30.86 13.82
CA VAL A 223 17.29 29.78 14.81
C VAL A 223 17.03 28.44 14.13
N GLN A 224 17.51 27.38 14.75
CA GLN A 224 17.29 26.01 14.24
C GLN A 224 15.81 25.66 14.21
N ASP A 225 15.47 24.80 13.26
CA ASP A 225 14.15 24.15 13.21
C ASP A 225 14.02 23.16 14.39
N GLY A 226 12.89 23.15 15.04
CA GLY A 226 12.60 22.24 16.16
C GLY A 226 12.05 22.98 17.40
N GLY A 227 11.90 22.29 18.49
CA GLY A 227 11.33 22.88 19.71
C GLY A 227 9.90 23.37 19.50
N LEU A 228 9.66 24.66 19.68
CA LEU A 228 8.33 25.30 19.46
C LEU A 228 7.95 25.49 18.00
N VAL A 229 8.89 25.45 17.07
CA VAL A 229 8.67 25.95 15.71
C VAL A 229 8.49 24.82 14.69
N GLY A 230 8.95 23.62 15.01
CA GLY A 230 8.93 22.52 14.05
C GLY A 230 9.80 22.79 12.82
N GLN A 231 9.40 22.22 11.68
CA GLN A 231 10.05 22.40 10.36
C GLN A 231 9.20 23.22 9.38
N VAL A 232 8.22 23.98 9.88
CA VAL A 232 7.36 24.83 9.08
C VAL A 232 7.99 26.24 9.01
N PRO A 233 7.84 27.01 7.90
CA PRO A 233 8.35 28.39 7.84
C PRO A 233 7.71 29.29 8.88
N PHE A 234 8.47 29.75 9.86
CA PHE A 234 7.99 30.58 10.96
C PHE A 234 8.87 31.81 11.21
N LEU A 235 8.18 32.93 11.46
CA LEU A 235 8.75 34.13 12.02
C LEU A 235 8.43 34.17 13.53
N ILE A 236 9.43 34.38 14.36
CA ILE A 236 9.30 34.37 15.83
C ILE A 236 9.56 35.77 16.33
N SER A 237 8.67 36.29 17.15
CA SER A 237 8.78 37.62 17.75
C SER A 237 8.37 37.63 19.24
N ASN A 238 8.54 38.78 19.89
CA ASN A 238 7.91 39.00 21.15
C ASN A 238 6.39 39.17 20.99
N VAL A 239 5.56 38.62 21.86
CA VAL A 239 4.10 38.79 21.83
C VAL A 239 3.68 40.25 21.76
N GLN A 240 4.45 41.16 22.37
CA GLN A 240 4.20 42.61 22.36
C GLN A 240 4.25 43.20 20.92
N THR A 241 5.04 42.64 20.03
CA THR A 241 5.12 43.06 18.63
C THR A 241 3.75 42.96 17.97
N PHE A 242 3.10 41.81 18.03
CA PHE A 242 1.78 41.61 17.42
C PHE A 242 0.67 42.31 18.19
N ARG A 243 0.76 42.40 19.54
CA ARG A 243 -0.17 43.19 20.32
C ARG A 243 -0.14 44.68 19.91
N ALA A 244 1.05 45.21 19.67
CA ALA A 244 1.21 46.61 19.22
C ALA A 244 0.65 46.82 17.82
N ILE A 245 0.89 45.87 16.89
CA ILE A 245 0.38 45.92 15.54
C ILE A 245 -1.16 45.86 15.53
N GLU A 246 -1.74 45.03 16.40
CA GLU A 246 -3.18 44.77 16.46
C GLU A 246 -3.96 45.69 17.40
N HIS A 247 -3.23 46.58 18.12
CA HIS A 247 -3.81 47.46 19.08
C HIS A 247 -4.54 46.75 20.24
N THR A 248 -4.02 45.59 20.65
CA THR A 248 -4.51 44.80 21.78
C THR A 248 -3.49 44.83 22.95
N SER A 249 -3.93 44.54 24.18
CA SER A 249 -3.04 44.56 25.33
C SER A 249 -2.73 43.18 25.91
N ASP A 250 -3.74 42.31 25.96
CA ASP A 250 -3.71 41.10 26.78
C ASP A 250 -4.14 39.84 26.03
N ASP A 251 -4.21 39.93 24.69
CA ASP A 251 -4.70 38.81 23.85
C ASP A 251 -3.65 37.75 23.57
N LEU A 252 -4.08 36.50 23.62
CA LEU A 252 -3.43 35.30 23.08
C LEU A 252 -4.45 34.50 22.26
N ASN A 253 -3.98 33.63 21.38
CA ASN A 253 -4.84 32.67 20.70
C ASN A 253 -4.38 31.23 20.89
N TYR A 254 -3.13 31.00 21.33
CA TYR A 254 -2.57 29.67 21.60
C TYR A 254 -1.85 29.61 22.97
N ILE A 255 -2.01 28.45 23.63
CA ILE A 255 -1.08 28.02 24.66
C ILE A 255 -0.53 26.67 24.24
N TYR A 256 0.76 26.56 24.00
CA TYR A 256 1.45 25.35 23.68
C TYR A 256 1.86 24.60 24.92
N VAL A 257 1.70 23.29 24.95
CA VAL A 257 2.04 22.42 26.07
C VAL A 257 2.93 21.29 25.59
N GLU A 258 4.02 21.03 26.32
CA GLU A 258 4.88 19.86 26.16
C GLU A 258 4.67 18.93 27.36
N ASN A 259 4.43 17.65 27.09
CA ASN A 259 4.21 16.64 28.09
C ASN A 259 5.51 16.25 28.80
N GLY A 260 5.42 16.03 30.09
CA GLY A 260 6.51 15.50 30.90
C GLY A 260 6.76 14.02 30.61
N ARG A 261 7.96 13.53 30.94
CA ARG A 261 8.32 12.11 30.80
C ARG A 261 7.47 11.17 31.65
N SER A 262 6.80 11.69 32.66
CA SER A 262 5.92 10.97 33.58
C SER A 262 4.47 10.90 33.09
N ALA A 263 4.10 11.68 32.05
CA ALA A 263 2.75 11.68 31.53
C ALA A 263 2.32 10.28 31.07
N VAL A 264 1.22 9.81 31.62
CA VAL A 264 0.67 8.47 31.31
C VAL A 264 0.08 8.44 29.89
N SER A 265 -0.57 9.54 29.48
CA SER A 265 -1.13 9.72 28.14
C SER A 265 -1.46 11.19 27.89
N SER A 266 -1.46 11.62 26.64
CA SER A 266 -1.96 12.95 26.24
C SER A 266 -3.40 13.19 26.66
N GLN A 267 -4.23 12.16 26.73
CA GLN A 267 -5.61 12.27 27.19
C GLN A 267 -5.69 12.65 28.68
N ALA A 268 -4.83 12.11 29.53
CA ALA A 268 -4.80 12.46 30.95
C ALA A 268 -4.39 13.92 31.17
N VAL A 269 -3.40 14.39 30.37
CA VAL A 269 -2.98 15.79 30.39
C VAL A 269 -4.10 16.71 29.90
N GLN A 270 -4.80 16.33 28.83
CA GLN A 270 -5.96 17.09 28.33
C GLN A 270 -7.05 17.22 29.41
N GLU A 271 -7.46 16.11 30.04
CA GLU A 271 -8.50 16.11 31.09
C GLU A 271 -8.12 17.00 32.26
N GLU A 272 -6.83 17.04 32.64
CA GLU A 272 -6.32 17.91 33.67
C GLU A 272 -6.33 19.37 33.25
N LEU A 273 -5.88 19.71 32.06
CA LEU A 273 -5.93 21.07 31.53
C LEU A 273 -7.37 21.58 31.45
N GLU A 274 -8.30 20.76 30.93
CA GLU A 274 -9.72 21.09 30.83
C GLU A 274 -10.39 21.31 32.18
N HIS A 275 -9.86 20.74 33.27
CA HIS A 275 -10.35 20.96 34.62
C HIS A 275 -10.18 22.43 35.09
N TRP A 276 -9.08 23.06 34.65
CA TRP A 276 -8.74 24.44 35.06
C TRP A 276 -9.17 25.50 34.03
N LEU A 277 -9.62 25.10 32.87
CA LEU A 277 -9.96 25.98 31.76
C LEU A 277 -11.45 26.28 31.65
N PRO A 278 -11.84 27.52 31.27
CA PRO A 278 -13.22 27.89 31.02
C PRO A 278 -13.69 27.23 29.68
N ARG A 279 -14.46 26.15 29.76
CA ARG A 279 -14.92 25.33 28.65
C ARG A 279 -15.62 26.07 27.51
N ASN A 280 -16.17 27.24 27.78
CA ASN A 280 -16.89 28.06 26.78
C ASN A 280 -15.97 29.03 26.04
N VAL A 281 -14.72 29.17 26.42
CA VAL A 281 -13.77 30.17 25.90
C VAL A 281 -12.64 29.52 25.17
N VAL A 282 -12.12 28.38 25.65
CA VAL A 282 -10.96 27.70 25.13
C VAL A 282 -11.20 26.18 25.08
N HIS A 283 -10.50 25.52 24.15
CA HIS A 283 -10.50 24.06 23.97
C HIS A 283 -9.08 23.53 23.99
N VAL A 284 -8.89 22.32 24.50
CA VAL A 284 -7.61 21.61 24.44
C VAL A 284 -7.61 20.65 23.25
N ILE A 285 -6.61 20.72 22.41
CA ILE A 285 -6.44 19.87 21.24
C ILE A 285 -5.14 19.07 21.38
N GLN A 286 -5.21 17.76 21.22
CA GLN A 286 -4.04 16.86 21.19
C GLN A 286 -3.39 16.91 19.82
N VAL A 287 -2.59 17.92 19.52
CA VAL A 287 -2.09 18.21 18.17
C VAL A 287 -1.17 17.10 17.67
N LYS A 288 -0.32 16.59 18.53
CA LYS A 288 0.62 15.52 18.18
C LYS A 288 -0.11 14.20 17.92
N GLN A 289 -1.10 13.88 18.74
CA GLN A 289 -1.91 12.69 18.52
C GLN A 289 -2.74 12.79 17.22
N GLN A 290 -3.39 13.95 16.99
CA GLN A 290 -4.11 14.19 15.74
C GLN A 290 -3.17 14.15 14.51
N GLY A 291 -1.96 14.71 14.62
CA GLY A 291 -0.94 14.63 13.59
C GLY A 291 -0.50 13.18 13.31
N VAL A 292 -0.35 12.38 14.35
CA VAL A 292 -0.07 10.93 14.21
C VAL A 292 -1.24 10.21 13.57
N GLU A 293 -2.48 10.48 13.98
CA GLU A 293 -3.69 9.87 13.39
C GLU A 293 -3.87 10.27 11.93
N ALA A 294 -3.68 11.55 11.59
CA ALA A 294 -3.70 12.02 10.21
C ALA A 294 -2.59 11.39 9.36
N SER A 295 -1.38 11.25 9.94
CA SER A 295 -0.27 10.55 9.29
C SER A 295 -0.55 9.06 9.10
N GLN A 296 -1.28 8.44 10.04
CA GLN A 296 -1.72 7.04 9.91
C GLN A 296 -2.73 6.90 8.77
N ALA A 297 -3.69 7.81 8.65
CA ALA A 297 -4.65 7.78 7.54
C ALA A 297 -3.96 7.93 6.17
N ALA A 298 -3.01 8.85 6.05
CA ALA A 298 -2.18 8.98 4.86
C ALA A 298 -1.32 7.72 4.62
N ASN A 299 -0.76 7.18 5.70
CA ASN A 299 0.05 5.98 5.68
C ASN A 299 -0.74 4.73 5.29
N ASP A 300 -2.02 4.65 5.65
CA ASP A 300 -2.90 3.53 5.25
C ASP A 300 -3.04 3.43 3.73
N ILE A 301 -3.09 4.53 3.02
CA ILE A 301 -3.13 4.55 1.55
C ILE A 301 -1.83 3.95 1.00
N PHE A 302 -0.67 4.46 1.44
CA PHE A 302 0.62 3.93 1.01
C PHE A 302 0.80 2.46 1.42
N SER A 303 0.43 2.10 2.65
CA SER A 303 0.51 0.73 3.15
C SER A 303 -0.32 -0.24 2.32
N ARG A 304 -1.52 0.14 1.88
CA ARG A 304 -2.37 -0.68 1.01
C ARG A 304 -1.74 -0.88 -0.37
N ILE A 305 -1.14 0.16 -0.95
CA ILE A 305 -0.43 0.07 -2.23
C ILE A 305 0.78 -0.87 -2.09
N PHE A 306 1.59 -0.72 -1.04
CA PHE A 306 2.73 -1.61 -0.80
C PHE A 306 2.31 -3.04 -0.45
N ALA A 307 1.18 -3.24 0.24
CA ALA A 307 0.60 -4.55 0.46
C ALA A 307 0.26 -5.25 -0.86
N LEU A 308 -0.33 -4.52 -1.81
CA LEU A 308 -0.62 -5.03 -3.14
C LEU A 308 0.66 -5.50 -3.85
N PHE A 309 1.72 -4.67 -3.85
CA PHE A 309 3.01 -5.06 -4.44
C PHE A 309 3.64 -6.26 -3.74
N THR A 310 3.52 -6.32 -2.41
CA THR A 310 4.00 -7.46 -1.64
C THR A 310 3.28 -8.75 -2.04
N LEU A 311 1.97 -8.70 -2.27
CA LEU A 311 1.20 -9.84 -2.76
C LEU A 311 1.64 -10.31 -4.15
N PHE A 312 1.88 -9.37 -5.08
CA PHE A 312 2.44 -9.71 -6.40
C PHE A 312 3.82 -10.33 -6.30
N ALA A 313 4.72 -9.72 -5.51
CA ALA A 313 6.06 -10.23 -5.27
C ALA A 313 6.05 -11.65 -4.68
N LEU A 314 5.15 -11.87 -3.71
CA LEU A 314 4.95 -13.15 -3.06
C LEU A 314 4.43 -14.22 -4.02
N ALA A 315 3.44 -13.89 -4.85
CA ALA A 315 2.89 -14.82 -5.84
C ALA A 315 3.92 -15.17 -6.92
N ILE A 316 4.64 -14.17 -7.43
CA ILE A 316 5.71 -14.37 -8.43
C ILE A 316 6.82 -15.22 -7.84
N GLY A 317 7.25 -14.90 -6.61
CA GLY A 317 8.26 -15.66 -5.89
C GLY A 317 7.86 -17.12 -5.67
N LEU A 318 6.62 -17.35 -5.23
CA LEU A 318 6.07 -18.69 -5.03
C LEU A 318 6.03 -19.49 -6.34
N LEU A 319 5.57 -18.87 -7.43
CA LEU A 319 5.54 -19.51 -8.76
C LEU A 319 6.95 -19.82 -9.26
N LEU A 320 7.91 -18.93 -9.06
CA LEU A 320 9.32 -19.14 -9.41
C LEU A 320 9.92 -20.32 -8.64
N ILE A 321 9.75 -20.36 -7.33
CA ILE A 321 10.20 -21.44 -6.47
C ILE A 321 9.59 -22.77 -6.95
N PHE A 322 8.27 -22.79 -7.13
CA PHE A 322 7.56 -23.99 -7.56
C PHE A 322 8.02 -24.47 -8.95
N LEU A 323 8.18 -23.56 -9.91
CA LEU A 323 8.67 -23.87 -11.26
C LEU A 323 10.06 -24.49 -11.21
N ILE A 324 10.97 -23.96 -10.41
CA ILE A 324 12.35 -24.49 -10.28
C ILE A 324 12.33 -25.89 -9.71
N PHE A 325 11.56 -26.15 -8.64
CA PHE A 325 11.49 -27.48 -8.06
C PHE A 325 10.81 -28.49 -8.97
N VAL A 326 9.80 -28.09 -9.76
CA VAL A 326 9.20 -28.93 -10.79
C VAL A 326 10.21 -29.26 -11.90
N LEU A 327 11.04 -28.29 -12.29
CA LEU A 327 12.10 -28.48 -13.28
C LEU A 327 13.18 -29.45 -12.76
N LEU A 328 13.70 -29.18 -11.55
CA LEU A 328 14.69 -30.02 -10.86
C LEU A 328 14.20 -31.45 -10.68
N ALA A 329 12.96 -31.59 -10.24
CA ALA A 329 12.34 -32.89 -10.06
C ALA A 329 12.25 -33.67 -11.38
N ALA A 330 12.06 -32.98 -12.48
CA ALA A 330 12.01 -33.60 -13.81
C ALA A 330 13.38 -34.05 -14.33
N GLU A 331 14.42 -33.26 -14.11
CA GLU A 331 15.79 -33.63 -14.51
C GLU A 331 16.25 -34.90 -13.77
N ARG A 332 15.80 -35.08 -12.53
CA ARG A 332 16.20 -36.23 -11.70
C ARG A 332 15.29 -37.44 -11.79
N ARG A 333 14.30 -37.43 -12.70
CA ARG A 333 13.37 -38.57 -12.87
C ARG A 333 14.07 -39.91 -13.12
N ALA A 334 15.09 -39.95 -13.98
CA ALA A 334 15.84 -41.14 -14.31
C ALA A 334 16.61 -41.68 -13.10
N GLU A 335 17.27 -40.81 -12.32
CA GLU A 335 18.00 -41.18 -11.10
C GLU A 335 17.09 -41.79 -10.03
N MET A 336 15.91 -41.17 -9.86
CA MET A 336 14.89 -41.69 -8.93
C MET A 336 14.27 -43.00 -9.39
N GLY A 337 14.09 -43.16 -10.73
CA GLY A 337 13.66 -44.42 -11.33
C GLY A 337 14.65 -45.56 -11.08
N MET A 338 15.94 -45.29 -11.24
CA MET A 338 17.01 -46.26 -10.94
C MET A 338 17.07 -46.60 -9.46
N ALA A 339 16.99 -45.60 -8.56
CA ALA A 339 16.98 -45.84 -7.11
C ALA A 339 15.79 -46.71 -6.68
N ARG A 340 14.63 -46.52 -7.28
CA ARG A 340 13.47 -47.38 -7.06
C ARG A 340 13.60 -48.81 -7.60
N ALA A 341 14.25 -48.94 -8.75
CA ALA A 341 14.55 -50.23 -9.36
C ALA A 341 15.46 -51.09 -8.44
N ILE A 342 16.36 -50.45 -7.67
CA ILE A 342 17.24 -51.10 -6.68
C ILE A 342 16.52 -51.37 -5.36
N GLY A 343 15.24 -50.90 -5.20
CA GLY A 343 14.42 -51.20 -4.02
C GLY A 343 14.28 -50.06 -3.01
N VAL A 344 14.70 -48.85 -3.30
CA VAL A 344 14.50 -47.68 -2.42
C VAL A 344 13.02 -47.35 -2.31
N GLN A 345 12.50 -47.22 -1.09
CA GLN A 345 11.09 -46.94 -0.82
C GLN A 345 10.78 -45.46 -1.21
N ARG A 346 9.51 -45.21 -1.61
CA ARG A 346 9.04 -43.86 -1.99
C ARG A 346 9.33 -42.82 -0.89
N ARG A 347 9.07 -43.16 0.39
CA ARG A 347 9.28 -42.27 1.52
C ARG A 347 10.75 -41.82 1.66
N HIS A 348 11.70 -42.69 1.36
CA HIS A 348 13.12 -42.37 1.46
C HIS A 348 13.57 -41.41 0.35
N LEU A 349 13.00 -41.55 -0.85
CA LEU A 349 13.24 -40.61 -1.95
C LEU A 349 12.67 -39.22 -1.64
N VAL A 350 11.45 -39.14 -1.10
CA VAL A 350 10.86 -37.88 -0.67
C VAL A 350 11.71 -37.21 0.42
N LEU A 351 12.16 -37.98 1.42
CA LEU A 351 13.03 -37.48 2.48
C LEU A 351 14.37 -36.93 1.93
N MET A 352 15.02 -37.66 1.02
CA MET A 352 16.28 -37.21 0.41
C MET A 352 16.09 -35.88 -0.33
N TYR A 353 15.00 -35.75 -1.08
CA TYR A 353 14.67 -34.53 -1.79
C TYR A 353 14.35 -33.36 -0.86
N LEU A 354 13.62 -33.66 0.22
CA LEU A 354 13.25 -32.70 1.25
C LEU A 354 14.49 -32.15 1.98
N PHE A 355 15.43 -33.02 2.35
CA PHE A 355 16.67 -32.60 2.98
C PHE A 355 17.53 -31.74 2.05
N GLU A 356 17.69 -32.15 0.81
CA GLU A 356 18.42 -31.39 -0.21
C GLU A 356 17.77 -30.04 -0.45
N GLY A 357 16.46 -29.97 -0.66
CA GLY A 357 15.70 -28.75 -0.89
C GLY A 357 15.72 -27.79 0.31
N THR A 358 15.64 -28.31 1.54
CA THR A 358 15.73 -27.49 2.76
C THR A 358 17.11 -26.87 2.94
N LEU A 359 18.19 -27.59 2.56
CA LEU A 359 19.54 -27.02 2.61
C LEU A 359 19.72 -25.89 1.58
N TYR A 360 19.22 -26.08 0.36
CA TYR A 360 19.21 -24.99 -0.65
C TYR A 360 18.45 -23.78 -0.15
N ASP A 361 17.28 -24.03 0.46
CA ASP A 361 16.39 -22.99 0.97
C ASP A 361 17.05 -22.12 2.04
N LEU A 362 17.60 -22.73 3.07
CA LEU A 362 18.24 -21.98 4.17
C LEU A 362 19.35 -21.06 3.68
N ILE A 363 20.18 -21.58 2.76
CA ILE A 363 21.27 -20.78 2.17
C ILE A 363 20.68 -19.66 1.28
N ALA A 364 19.74 -19.99 0.41
CA ALA A 364 19.16 -19.05 -0.53
C ALA A 364 18.34 -17.96 0.17
N SER A 365 17.53 -18.33 1.16
CA SER A 365 16.71 -17.38 1.91
C SER A 365 17.56 -16.41 2.73
N PHE A 366 18.69 -16.89 3.30
CA PHE A 366 19.59 -16.02 4.03
C PHE A 366 20.34 -15.04 3.10
N ILE A 367 20.89 -15.53 1.98
CA ILE A 367 21.55 -14.67 0.99
C ILE A 367 20.53 -13.72 0.36
N GLY A 368 19.31 -14.20 0.09
CA GLY A 368 18.22 -13.41 -0.46
C GLY A 368 17.77 -12.28 0.47
N LEU A 369 17.73 -12.55 1.78
CA LEU A 369 17.45 -11.53 2.79
C LEU A 369 18.49 -10.41 2.74
N LEU A 370 19.79 -10.75 2.74
CA LEU A 370 20.89 -9.76 2.67
C LEU A 370 20.87 -8.98 1.36
N ALA A 371 20.67 -9.67 0.24
CA ALA A 371 20.56 -9.05 -1.08
C ALA A 371 19.33 -8.13 -1.17
N GLY A 372 18.21 -8.52 -0.54
CA GLY A 372 16.98 -7.74 -0.50
C GLY A 372 17.11 -6.47 0.33
N VAL A 373 17.81 -6.53 1.47
CA VAL A 373 18.18 -5.34 2.26
C VAL A 373 19.05 -4.41 1.44
N GLY A 374 20.07 -4.95 0.74
CA GLY A 374 20.94 -4.18 -0.13
C GLY A 374 20.18 -3.53 -1.30
N ALA A 375 19.28 -4.26 -1.95
CA ALA A 375 18.45 -3.74 -3.04
C ALA A 375 17.47 -2.65 -2.53
N GLY A 376 16.85 -2.85 -1.37
CA GLY A 376 16.01 -1.85 -0.73
C GLY A 376 16.77 -0.59 -0.36
N ALA A 377 17.98 -0.74 0.22
CA ALA A 377 18.84 0.39 0.53
C ALA A 377 19.28 1.17 -0.73
N ALA A 378 19.64 0.47 -1.80
CA ALA A 378 20.01 1.08 -3.08
C ALA A 378 18.81 1.85 -3.69
N LEU A 379 17.60 1.30 -3.64
CA LEU A 379 16.40 1.97 -4.10
C LEU A 379 16.12 3.24 -3.30
N VAL A 380 16.20 3.17 -1.97
CA VAL A 380 16.01 4.32 -1.09
C VAL A 380 17.07 5.39 -1.37
N ALA A 381 18.35 5.02 -1.51
CA ALA A 381 19.41 5.95 -1.84
C ALA A 381 19.19 6.65 -3.20
N PHE A 382 18.64 5.93 -4.17
CA PHE A 382 18.28 6.48 -5.48
C PHE A 382 17.09 7.46 -5.39
N LEU A 383 16.08 7.15 -4.58
CA LEU A 383 14.87 7.97 -4.44
C LEU A 383 15.07 9.19 -3.54
N THR A 384 15.97 9.13 -2.55
CA THR A 384 16.20 10.21 -1.58
C THR A 384 16.45 11.58 -2.22
N PRO A 385 17.34 11.78 -3.20
CA PRO A 385 17.59 13.08 -3.79
C PRO A 385 16.40 13.60 -4.60
N ILE A 386 15.54 12.72 -5.10
CA ILE A 386 14.34 13.08 -5.86
C ILE A 386 13.26 13.59 -4.90
N LEU A 387 13.00 12.84 -3.83
CA LEU A 387 11.96 13.13 -2.86
C LEU A 387 12.33 14.27 -1.89
N ALA A 388 13.62 14.47 -1.64
CA ALA A 388 14.10 15.62 -0.87
C ALA A 388 13.71 16.97 -1.50
N ARG A 389 13.60 17.05 -2.84
CA ARG A 389 13.10 18.25 -3.54
C ARG A 389 11.65 18.60 -3.20
N PHE A 390 10.88 17.63 -2.73
CA PHE A 390 9.50 17.79 -2.26
C PHE A 390 9.40 17.87 -0.74
N ASN A 391 10.50 18.17 -0.06
CA ASN A 391 10.60 18.20 1.41
C ASN A 391 10.20 16.88 2.09
N PHE A 392 10.52 15.76 1.44
CA PHE A 392 10.24 14.41 1.92
C PHE A 392 11.54 13.59 2.02
N PRO A 393 12.37 13.83 3.04
CA PRO A 393 13.66 13.14 3.19
C PRO A 393 13.45 11.71 3.65
N LEU A 394 13.79 10.73 2.80
CA LEU A 394 13.74 9.32 3.17
C LEU A 394 14.84 8.98 4.17
N LYS A 395 14.45 8.43 5.32
CA LYS A 395 15.38 7.86 6.31
C LYS A 395 15.42 6.35 6.19
N LEU A 396 16.63 5.80 5.97
CA LEU A 396 16.81 4.35 5.88
C LEU A 396 16.55 3.71 7.25
N THR A 397 15.42 3.03 7.36
CA THR A 397 15.02 2.32 8.58
C THR A 397 14.58 0.90 8.22
N PHE A 398 15.11 -0.08 8.93
CA PHE A 398 14.73 -1.48 8.77
C PHE A 398 14.07 -1.98 10.05
N GLN A 399 12.85 -2.47 9.94
CA GLN A 399 12.17 -3.11 11.05
C GLN A 399 12.56 -4.60 11.11
N PRO A 400 13.15 -5.08 12.21
CA PRO A 400 13.57 -6.47 12.34
C PRO A 400 12.43 -7.47 12.12
N GLY A 401 11.19 -7.10 12.54
CA GLY A 401 9.99 -7.92 12.34
C GLY A 401 9.70 -8.19 10.86
N SER A 402 9.78 -7.18 10.00
CA SER A 402 9.54 -7.36 8.56
C SER A 402 10.62 -8.18 7.86
N LEU A 403 11.88 -8.03 8.29
CA LEU A 403 12.97 -8.86 7.77
C LEU A 403 12.80 -10.33 8.18
N LEU A 404 12.43 -10.57 9.43
CA LEU A 404 12.13 -11.90 9.93
C LEU A 404 10.93 -12.53 9.22
N LEU A 405 9.88 -11.74 8.97
CA LEU A 405 8.71 -12.15 8.20
C LEU A 405 9.08 -12.58 6.79
N ALA A 406 9.89 -11.80 6.07
CA ALA A 406 10.37 -12.13 4.73
C ALA A 406 11.15 -13.45 4.71
N TYR A 407 12.05 -13.65 5.68
CA TYR A 407 12.81 -14.87 5.83
C TYR A 407 11.91 -16.08 6.09
N CYS A 408 10.99 -15.97 7.05
CA CYS A 408 10.06 -17.05 7.39
C CYS A 408 9.16 -17.43 6.21
N LEU A 409 8.64 -16.45 5.47
CA LEU A 409 7.85 -16.70 4.26
C LEU A 409 8.66 -17.40 3.18
N GLY A 410 9.91 -16.97 2.96
CA GLY A 410 10.84 -17.63 2.03
C GLY A 410 10.99 -19.11 2.37
N VAL A 411 11.35 -19.42 3.62
CA VAL A 411 11.55 -20.80 4.10
C VAL A 411 10.27 -21.62 4.00
N ILE A 412 9.12 -21.11 4.45
CA ILE A 412 7.85 -21.85 4.42
C ILE A 412 7.42 -22.18 2.99
N PHE A 413 7.51 -21.20 2.08
CA PHE A 413 7.09 -21.40 0.68
C PHE A 413 8.01 -22.35 -0.07
N THR A 414 9.30 -22.26 0.17
CA THR A 414 10.25 -23.18 -0.43
C THR A 414 10.02 -24.60 0.11
N PHE A 415 9.87 -24.74 1.41
CA PHE A 415 9.58 -26.05 2.02
C PHE A 415 8.28 -26.67 1.47
N ALA A 416 7.21 -25.89 1.35
CA ALA A 416 5.95 -26.36 0.76
C ALA A 416 6.15 -26.78 -0.69
N SER A 417 6.83 -25.95 -1.51
CA SER A 417 7.10 -26.22 -2.92
C SER A 417 7.97 -27.48 -3.11
N VAL A 418 9.02 -27.65 -2.30
CA VAL A 418 9.86 -28.85 -2.30
C VAL A 418 9.04 -30.10 -1.97
N THR A 419 8.21 -30.01 -0.92
CA THR A 419 7.39 -31.13 -0.48
C THR A 419 6.39 -31.54 -1.55
N ILE A 420 5.71 -30.59 -2.18
CA ILE A 420 4.76 -30.84 -3.26
C ILE A 420 5.48 -31.45 -4.48
N ALA A 421 6.62 -30.86 -4.88
CA ALA A 421 7.39 -31.34 -6.02
C ALA A 421 7.93 -32.78 -5.78
N ALA A 422 8.49 -33.02 -4.61
CA ALA A 422 8.97 -34.35 -4.21
C ALA A 422 7.85 -35.39 -4.21
N TRP A 423 6.68 -35.02 -3.69
CA TRP A 423 5.50 -35.88 -3.67
C TRP A 423 4.99 -36.20 -5.08
N LEU A 424 4.88 -35.19 -5.97
CA LEU A 424 4.46 -35.38 -7.35
C LEU A 424 5.37 -36.37 -8.09
N VAL A 425 6.68 -36.22 -7.95
CA VAL A 425 7.66 -37.09 -8.63
C VAL A 425 7.71 -38.50 -8.02
N SER A 426 7.55 -38.63 -6.70
CA SER A 426 7.54 -39.94 -6.03
C SER A 426 6.40 -40.86 -6.51
N ARG A 427 5.32 -40.31 -7.04
CA ARG A 427 4.15 -41.04 -7.56
C ARG A 427 4.36 -41.68 -8.93
N MET A 428 5.40 -41.30 -9.67
CA MET A 428 5.67 -41.88 -11.01
C MET A 428 6.02 -43.37 -10.91
N THR A 429 5.63 -44.13 -11.93
CA THR A 429 6.04 -45.54 -12.00
C THR A 429 7.52 -45.64 -12.41
N VAL A 430 8.17 -46.75 -12.09
CA VAL A 430 9.60 -46.99 -12.43
C VAL A 430 9.75 -46.98 -13.95
N VAL A 431 8.77 -47.53 -14.69
CA VAL A 431 8.77 -47.61 -16.14
C VAL A 431 8.63 -46.22 -16.78
N ASP A 432 7.76 -45.37 -16.24
CA ASP A 432 7.58 -43.98 -16.72
C ASP A 432 8.85 -43.15 -16.50
N ALA A 433 9.50 -43.37 -15.36
CA ALA A 433 10.74 -42.69 -15.00
C ALA A 433 11.93 -43.08 -15.87
N LEU A 434 12.07 -44.37 -16.20
CA LEU A 434 13.18 -44.87 -17.00
C LEU A 434 12.99 -44.64 -18.50
N ARG A 435 11.75 -44.75 -19.02
CA ARG A 435 11.45 -44.54 -20.44
C ARG A 435 11.31 -43.08 -20.83
N ASN A 436 11.41 -42.15 -19.88
CA ASN A 436 11.22 -40.74 -20.12
C ASN A 436 9.94 -40.39 -20.90
N LEU A 437 8.90 -41.21 -20.68
CA LEU A 437 7.63 -41.03 -21.37
C LEU A 437 7.03 -39.69 -21.02
N PRO A 438 6.40 -39.00 -21.97
CA PRO A 438 5.64 -37.79 -21.66
C PRO A 438 4.64 -38.09 -20.53
N GLU A 439 4.30 -37.09 -19.73
CA GLU A 439 3.32 -37.19 -18.63
C GLU A 439 1.98 -37.72 -19.17
N ALA A 440 1.91 -39.01 -19.43
CA ALA A 440 0.65 -39.71 -19.67
C ALA A 440 -0.15 -39.53 -18.36
N GLY A 441 -1.27 -38.83 -18.47
CA GLY A 441 -2.14 -38.61 -17.31
C GLY A 441 -2.36 -39.97 -16.62
N GLN A 442 -2.00 -40.06 -15.33
CA GLN A 442 -2.20 -41.26 -14.54
C GLN A 442 -3.61 -41.80 -14.79
N PRO A 443 -3.78 -43.12 -14.89
CA PRO A 443 -5.11 -43.71 -15.04
C PRO A 443 -5.95 -43.21 -13.85
N VAL A 444 -7.01 -42.51 -14.16
CA VAL A 444 -7.88 -41.91 -13.17
C VAL A 444 -8.62 -43.03 -12.49
N LEU A 445 -8.42 -43.24 -11.20
CA LEU A 445 -9.27 -44.07 -10.40
C LEU A 445 -10.72 -43.68 -10.69
N THR A 446 -11.49 -44.60 -11.23
CA THR A 446 -12.92 -44.38 -11.45
C THR A 446 -13.63 -44.41 -10.07
N LEU A 447 -14.78 -43.73 -9.97
CA LEU A 447 -15.60 -43.79 -8.73
C LEU A 447 -15.89 -45.22 -8.31
N ARG A 448 -15.99 -46.12 -9.29
CA ARG A 448 -16.22 -47.56 -9.08
C ARG A 448 -15.00 -48.27 -8.45
N GLU A 449 -13.79 -47.92 -8.88
CA GLU A 449 -12.52 -48.42 -8.32
C GLU A 449 -12.29 -47.89 -6.93
N LEU A 450 -12.67 -46.62 -6.69
CA LEU A 450 -12.59 -45.97 -5.38
C LEU A 450 -13.61 -46.61 -4.41
N ALA A 451 -14.84 -46.85 -4.86
CA ALA A 451 -15.85 -47.57 -4.10
C ALA A 451 -15.45 -49.01 -3.81
N ALA A 452 -14.82 -49.69 -4.81
CA ALA A 452 -14.29 -51.01 -4.62
C ALA A 452 -13.11 -51.05 -3.64
N SER A 453 -12.21 -50.09 -3.66
CA SER A 453 -11.11 -49.94 -2.70
C SER A 453 -11.60 -49.64 -1.29
N LEU A 454 -12.63 -48.78 -1.13
CA LEU A 454 -13.32 -48.53 0.13
C LEU A 454 -14.03 -49.78 0.65
N GLY A 455 -14.76 -50.48 -0.23
CA GLY A 455 -15.44 -51.74 0.11
C GLY A 455 -14.48 -52.83 0.59
N GLN A 456 -13.36 -53.00 -0.09
CA GLN A 456 -12.30 -53.92 0.30
C GLN A 456 -11.63 -53.53 1.62
N MET A 457 -11.46 -52.23 1.85
CA MET A 457 -10.89 -51.70 3.08
C MET A 457 -11.82 -51.93 4.28
N ILE A 458 -13.11 -51.68 4.13
CA ILE A 458 -14.15 -51.94 5.14
C ILE A 458 -14.25 -53.42 5.42
N ALA A 459 -14.21 -54.26 4.39
CA ALA A 459 -14.22 -55.73 4.53
C ALA A 459 -12.97 -56.24 5.27
N ARG A 460 -11.78 -55.72 4.98
CA ARG A 460 -10.53 -56.06 5.65
C ARG A 460 -10.46 -55.50 7.07
N ALA A 461 -11.01 -54.30 7.34
CA ALA A 461 -11.06 -53.71 8.67
C ALA A 461 -11.92 -54.51 9.66
N ARG A 462 -12.92 -55.28 9.19
CA ARG A 462 -13.75 -56.18 10.03
C ARG A 462 -13.01 -57.40 10.51
N VAL A 463 -11.90 -57.79 9.90
CA VAL A 463 -11.26 -59.10 10.17
C VAL A 463 -10.07 -59.05 11.12
N ILE A 464 -9.39 -57.87 11.31
CA ILE A 464 -8.15 -57.86 12.11
C ILE A 464 -8.03 -56.59 12.97
N ARG A 465 -8.06 -56.77 14.29
CA ARG A 465 -7.80 -55.70 15.32
C ARG A 465 -6.39 -55.04 15.24
N ARG A 466 -5.49 -55.61 14.44
CA ARG A 466 -4.09 -55.15 14.26
C ARG A 466 -3.98 -54.04 13.15
N MET A 467 -5.07 -53.64 12.54
CA MET A 467 -5.09 -52.82 11.32
C MET A 467 -5.22 -51.32 11.52
N ARG A 468 -5.21 -50.80 12.76
CA ARG A 468 -5.29 -49.36 13.02
C ARG A 468 -4.14 -48.57 12.39
N ARG A 469 -2.94 -49.17 12.24
CA ARG A 469 -1.81 -48.53 11.56
C ARG A 469 -1.98 -48.51 10.03
N LEU A 470 -2.43 -49.60 9.44
CA LEU A 470 -2.70 -49.67 7.98
C LEU A 470 -3.89 -48.78 7.56
N PHE A 471 -4.88 -48.63 8.46
CA PHE A 471 -6.02 -47.72 8.25
C PHE A 471 -5.56 -46.26 8.22
N LEU A 472 -4.69 -45.83 9.12
CA LEU A 472 -4.11 -44.50 9.18
C LEU A 472 -3.16 -44.18 8.01
N GLU A 473 -2.49 -45.18 7.44
CA GLU A 473 -1.60 -45.00 6.28
C GLU A 473 -2.38 -44.94 4.95
N GLN A 474 -3.52 -45.62 4.81
CA GLN A 474 -4.32 -45.63 3.58
C GLN A 474 -5.41 -44.55 3.52
N LEU A 475 -5.87 -44.05 4.66
CA LEU A 475 -6.91 -43.02 4.74
C LEU A 475 -6.54 -41.73 4.00
N PRO A 476 -5.32 -41.17 4.10
CA PRO A 476 -4.93 -39.98 3.33
C PRO A 476 -4.87 -40.27 1.83
N GLU A 477 -4.48 -41.46 1.38
CA GLU A 477 -4.48 -41.78 -0.07
C GLU A 477 -5.89 -41.84 -0.66
N ILE A 478 -6.84 -42.40 0.10
CA ILE A 478 -8.25 -42.45 -0.33
C ILE A 478 -8.90 -41.07 -0.30
N ALA A 479 -8.63 -40.28 0.77
CA ALA A 479 -9.12 -38.92 0.87
C ALA A 479 -8.60 -38.04 -0.28
N ILE A 480 -7.31 -38.13 -0.59
CA ILE A 480 -6.70 -37.42 -1.70
C ILE A 480 -7.29 -37.92 -3.05
N GLY A 481 -7.52 -39.23 -3.21
CA GLY A 481 -8.16 -39.78 -4.39
C GLY A 481 -9.59 -39.26 -4.56
N PHE A 482 -10.37 -39.19 -3.50
CA PHE A 482 -11.72 -38.63 -3.52
C PHE A 482 -11.72 -37.13 -3.83
N ILE A 483 -10.84 -36.35 -3.23
CA ILE A 483 -10.68 -34.93 -3.51
C ILE A 483 -10.27 -34.72 -4.97
N ALA A 484 -9.33 -35.51 -5.48
CA ALA A 484 -8.88 -35.41 -6.87
C ALA A 484 -9.99 -35.73 -7.87
N ILE A 485 -10.80 -36.76 -7.62
CA ILE A 485 -11.94 -37.11 -8.48
C ILE A 485 -13.02 -36.04 -8.40
N SER A 486 -13.36 -35.56 -7.21
CA SER A 486 -14.36 -34.52 -6.99
C SER A 486 -13.92 -33.17 -7.61
N ALA A 487 -12.63 -32.84 -7.51
CA ALA A 487 -12.07 -31.66 -8.17
C ALA A 487 -12.15 -31.78 -9.69
N ARG A 488 -11.81 -32.94 -10.26
CA ARG A 488 -11.80 -33.17 -11.71
C ARG A 488 -13.19 -33.30 -12.33
N SER A 489 -14.17 -33.81 -11.56
CA SER A 489 -15.57 -33.86 -11.99
C SER A 489 -16.28 -32.50 -11.90
N GLY A 490 -15.66 -31.51 -11.29
CA GLY A 490 -16.24 -30.19 -11.04
C GLY A 490 -17.07 -30.09 -9.77
N LEU A 491 -17.32 -31.19 -9.05
CA LEU A 491 -18.15 -31.20 -7.84
C LEU A 491 -17.54 -30.41 -6.69
N LEU A 492 -16.23 -30.56 -6.47
CA LEU A 492 -15.52 -29.83 -5.41
C LEU A 492 -15.52 -28.32 -5.64
N PRO A 493 -15.11 -27.81 -6.84
CA PRO A 493 -15.22 -26.39 -7.13
C PRO A 493 -16.65 -25.84 -7.03
N LEU A 494 -17.67 -26.61 -7.43
CA LEU A 494 -19.08 -26.18 -7.29
C LEU A 494 -19.47 -26.04 -5.82
N LEU A 495 -19.10 -27.00 -4.97
CA LEU A 495 -19.44 -26.97 -3.55
C LEU A 495 -18.73 -25.83 -2.81
N VAL A 496 -17.41 -25.72 -2.99
CA VAL A 496 -16.61 -24.66 -2.38
C VAL A 496 -17.03 -23.30 -2.93
N GLY A 497 -17.28 -23.20 -4.23
CA GLY A 497 -17.77 -21.99 -4.88
C GLY A 497 -19.11 -21.53 -4.32
N TYR A 498 -20.05 -22.45 -4.11
CA TYR A 498 -21.34 -22.13 -3.49
C TYR A 498 -21.21 -21.63 -2.04
N ILE A 499 -20.35 -22.28 -1.24
CA ILE A 499 -20.09 -21.84 0.13
C ILE A 499 -19.50 -20.41 0.16
N LEU A 500 -18.47 -20.17 -0.64
CA LEU A 500 -17.84 -18.85 -0.73
C LEU A 500 -18.80 -17.77 -1.24
N LEU A 501 -19.63 -18.11 -2.22
CA LEU A 501 -20.67 -17.19 -2.72
C LEU A 501 -21.67 -16.81 -1.64
N ARG A 502 -22.10 -17.79 -0.84
CA ARG A 502 -23.02 -17.55 0.30
C ARG A 502 -22.36 -16.69 1.39
N VAL A 503 -21.09 -16.96 1.69
CA VAL A 503 -20.32 -16.15 2.65
C VAL A 503 -20.21 -14.72 2.13
N GLY A 504 -19.87 -14.51 0.85
CA GLY A 504 -19.76 -13.19 0.24
C GLY A 504 -21.08 -12.41 0.29
N LEU A 505 -22.23 -13.09 0.01
CA LEU A 505 -23.55 -12.46 0.08
C LEU A 505 -23.96 -12.12 1.52
N ASN A 506 -23.72 -13.01 2.48
CA ASN A 506 -24.13 -12.80 3.86
C ASN A 506 -23.36 -11.68 4.57
N TYR A 507 -22.07 -11.52 4.25
CA TYR A 507 -21.20 -10.50 4.85
C TYR A 507 -20.98 -9.29 3.92
N ALA A 508 -21.66 -9.22 2.77
CA ALA A 508 -21.49 -8.19 1.75
C ALA A 508 -20.04 -7.95 1.33
N GLN A 509 -19.22 -9.01 1.32
CA GLN A 509 -17.80 -8.95 0.94
C GLN A 509 -17.60 -9.40 -0.50
N ILE A 510 -16.95 -8.56 -1.31
CA ILE A 510 -16.75 -8.80 -2.74
C ILE A 510 -15.74 -9.92 -3.02
N THR A 511 -14.71 -10.07 -2.21
CA THR A 511 -13.64 -11.06 -2.40
C THR A 511 -14.15 -12.50 -2.36
N PRO A 512 -14.84 -12.97 -1.28
CA PRO A 512 -15.37 -14.33 -1.25
C PRO A 512 -16.51 -14.51 -2.27
N PHE A 513 -17.31 -13.49 -2.57
CA PHE A 513 -18.35 -13.54 -3.61
C PHE A 513 -17.73 -13.84 -4.98
N SER A 514 -16.75 -13.05 -5.42
CA SER A 514 -16.13 -13.17 -6.75
C SER A 514 -15.30 -14.44 -6.90
N LEU A 515 -14.58 -14.86 -5.85
CA LEU A 515 -13.90 -16.16 -5.83
C LEU A 515 -14.89 -17.31 -5.88
N GLY A 516 -16.01 -17.21 -5.15
CA GLY A 516 -17.09 -18.18 -5.17
C GLY A 516 -17.68 -18.34 -6.56
N LEU A 517 -18.00 -17.23 -7.22
CA LEU A 517 -18.53 -17.23 -8.59
C LEU A 517 -17.52 -17.81 -9.60
N SER A 518 -16.24 -17.47 -9.46
CA SER A 518 -15.16 -18.02 -10.29
C SER A 518 -15.05 -19.55 -10.15
N LEU A 519 -15.11 -20.05 -8.92
CA LEU A 519 -15.11 -21.50 -8.68
C LEU A 519 -16.38 -22.19 -9.19
N LEU A 520 -17.54 -21.53 -9.17
CA LEU A 520 -18.77 -22.03 -9.80
C LEU A 520 -18.60 -22.11 -11.31
N ILE A 521 -18.02 -21.11 -11.96
CA ILE A 521 -17.73 -21.13 -13.40
C ILE A 521 -16.78 -22.29 -13.76
N ILE A 522 -15.70 -22.45 -12.99
CA ILE A 522 -14.75 -23.57 -13.16
C ILE A 522 -15.46 -24.91 -12.98
N GLY A 523 -16.22 -25.05 -11.90
CA GLY A 523 -16.93 -26.27 -11.56
C GLY A 523 -17.98 -26.63 -12.60
N ALA A 524 -18.77 -25.67 -13.06
CA ALA A 524 -19.76 -25.85 -14.11
C ALA A 524 -19.11 -26.27 -15.47
N GLY A 525 -18.01 -25.58 -15.83
CA GLY A 525 -17.25 -25.94 -17.04
C GLY A 525 -16.71 -27.37 -17.02
N LEU A 526 -16.14 -27.80 -15.87
CA LEU A 526 -15.65 -29.17 -15.68
C LEU A 526 -16.79 -30.19 -15.62
N ALA A 527 -17.88 -29.90 -14.96
CA ALA A 527 -19.06 -30.78 -14.87
C ALA A 527 -19.70 -30.96 -16.26
N LEU A 528 -19.90 -29.89 -16.99
CA LEU A 528 -20.46 -29.91 -18.32
C LEU A 528 -19.55 -30.70 -19.30
N LYS A 529 -18.24 -30.48 -19.24
CA LYS A 529 -17.26 -31.26 -19.96
C LYS A 529 -17.39 -32.76 -19.65
N THR A 530 -17.47 -33.14 -18.38
CA THR A 530 -17.57 -34.55 -17.98
C THR A 530 -18.89 -35.18 -18.45
N LEU A 531 -19.97 -34.41 -18.46
CA LEU A 531 -21.27 -34.85 -19.02
C LEU A 531 -21.18 -35.09 -20.52
N VAL A 532 -20.62 -34.12 -21.29
CA VAL A 532 -20.46 -34.23 -22.74
C VAL A 532 -19.51 -35.38 -23.09
N ASP A 533 -18.42 -35.57 -22.37
CA ASP A 533 -17.49 -36.70 -22.58
C ASP A 533 -18.19 -38.05 -22.38
N ARG A 534 -19.14 -38.14 -21.40
CA ARG A 534 -19.97 -39.37 -21.21
C ARG A 534 -20.97 -39.58 -22.37
N LEU A 535 -21.65 -38.53 -22.79
CA LEU A 535 -22.58 -38.60 -23.91
C LEU A 535 -21.88 -39.01 -25.21
N LEU A 536 -20.68 -38.47 -25.47
CA LEU A 536 -19.86 -38.83 -26.64
C LEU A 536 -19.40 -40.29 -26.58
N SER A 537 -19.06 -40.81 -25.38
CA SER A 537 -18.72 -42.23 -25.25
C SER A 537 -19.91 -43.17 -25.49
N LEU A 538 -21.11 -42.75 -25.05
CA LEU A 538 -22.34 -43.51 -25.36
C LEU A 538 -22.69 -43.49 -26.84
N ALA A 539 -22.35 -42.40 -27.53
CA ALA A 539 -22.54 -42.24 -28.98
C ALA A 539 -21.42 -42.85 -29.85
N GLY A 540 -20.39 -43.47 -29.25
CA GLY A 540 -19.26 -44.06 -29.94
C GLY A 540 -18.33 -43.07 -30.64
N LYS A 541 -18.39 -41.77 -30.32
CA LYS A 541 -17.63 -40.68 -30.94
C LYS A 541 -16.45 -40.24 -30.09
N ASP A 542 -15.55 -41.13 -29.73
CA ASP A 542 -14.41 -40.82 -28.82
C ASP A 542 -13.40 -39.83 -29.39
N ASP A 543 -13.29 -39.69 -30.68
CA ASP A 543 -12.39 -38.74 -31.35
C ASP A 543 -12.72 -37.28 -31.02
N TRP A 544 -13.98 -36.97 -30.75
CA TRP A 544 -14.44 -35.63 -30.42
C TRP A 544 -14.09 -35.20 -28.98
N LYS A 545 -13.73 -36.13 -28.08
CA LYS A 545 -13.34 -35.83 -26.69
C LYS A 545 -12.12 -34.91 -26.58
N LYS A 546 -11.22 -34.97 -27.55
CA LYS A 546 -10.07 -34.05 -27.60
C LYS A 546 -10.49 -32.63 -27.91
N LEU A 547 -11.46 -32.48 -28.85
CA LEU A 547 -12.00 -31.17 -29.22
C LEU A 547 -12.83 -30.55 -28.06
N THR A 548 -13.72 -31.35 -27.47
CA THR A 548 -14.54 -30.89 -26.35
C THR A 548 -13.68 -30.41 -25.17
N ARG A 549 -12.62 -31.14 -24.80
CA ARG A 549 -11.70 -30.74 -23.76
C ARG A 549 -11.04 -29.38 -24.03
N ARG A 550 -10.66 -29.13 -25.28
CA ARG A 550 -10.05 -27.84 -25.70
C ARG A 550 -11.06 -26.72 -25.65
N LEU A 551 -12.25 -26.92 -26.16
CA LEU A 551 -13.32 -25.93 -26.21
C LEU A 551 -13.79 -25.54 -24.81
N PHE A 552 -14.07 -26.50 -23.91
CA PHE A 552 -14.51 -26.22 -22.58
C PHE A 552 -13.43 -25.49 -21.75
N ALA A 553 -12.16 -25.87 -21.88
CA ALA A 553 -11.06 -25.18 -21.23
C ALA A 553 -10.90 -23.74 -21.74
N ALA A 554 -11.03 -23.54 -23.07
CA ALA A 554 -10.97 -22.21 -23.67
C ALA A 554 -12.14 -21.34 -23.21
N ILE A 555 -13.37 -21.82 -23.30
CA ILE A 555 -14.57 -21.07 -22.93
C ILE A 555 -14.55 -20.74 -21.43
N THR A 556 -14.27 -21.72 -20.58
CA THR A 556 -14.21 -21.49 -19.12
C THR A 556 -13.12 -20.49 -18.75
N GLY A 557 -11.92 -20.62 -19.33
CA GLY A 557 -10.81 -19.69 -19.09
C GLY A 557 -11.11 -18.27 -19.56
N LEU A 558 -11.72 -18.12 -20.75
CA LEU A 558 -12.12 -16.82 -21.28
C LEU A 558 -13.26 -16.17 -20.47
N ILE A 559 -14.23 -16.97 -20.00
CA ILE A 559 -15.31 -16.45 -19.14
C ILE A 559 -14.73 -15.93 -17.81
N ILE A 560 -13.78 -16.65 -17.19
CA ILE A 560 -13.12 -16.18 -15.96
C ILE A 560 -12.36 -14.88 -16.24
N MET A 561 -11.57 -14.85 -17.32
CA MET A 561 -10.82 -13.66 -17.69
C MET A 561 -11.76 -12.47 -17.93
N ALA A 562 -12.84 -12.66 -18.68
CA ALA A 562 -13.81 -11.61 -18.99
C ALA A 562 -14.54 -11.14 -17.71
N TYR A 563 -14.95 -12.05 -16.85
CA TYR A 563 -15.60 -11.70 -15.58
C TYR A 563 -14.75 -10.76 -14.71
N TRP A 564 -13.45 -11.07 -14.56
CA TRP A 564 -12.56 -10.26 -13.76
C TRP A 564 -12.04 -9.00 -14.48
N ALA A 565 -12.18 -8.93 -15.82
CA ALA A 565 -11.87 -7.73 -16.60
C ALA A 565 -13.01 -6.68 -16.59
N LEU A 566 -14.25 -7.11 -16.29
CA LEU A 566 -15.40 -6.21 -16.23
C LEU A 566 -15.39 -5.40 -14.92
N PRO A 567 -15.89 -4.15 -14.95
CA PRO A 567 -16.10 -3.38 -13.74
C PRO A 567 -17.03 -4.12 -12.76
N LEU A 568 -16.71 -4.06 -11.49
CA LEU A 568 -17.48 -4.77 -10.43
C LEU A 568 -18.96 -4.34 -10.39
N ASP A 569 -19.24 -3.10 -10.77
CA ASP A 569 -20.60 -2.54 -10.82
C ASP A 569 -21.47 -3.07 -11.97
N THR A 570 -20.88 -3.79 -12.93
CA THR A 570 -21.66 -4.38 -14.04
C THR A 570 -22.70 -5.40 -13.58
N LEU A 571 -22.55 -5.95 -12.36
CA LEU A 571 -23.51 -6.88 -11.77
C LEU A 571 -24.56 -6.17 -10.90
N ALA A 572 -24.49 -4.85 -10.73
CA ALA A 572 -25.45 -4.09 -9.93
C ALA A 572 -26.90 -4.20 -10.43
N PHE A 573 -27.09 -4.47 -11.74
CA PHE A 573 -28.43 -4.69 -12.31
C PHE A 573 -29.14 -5.95 -11.78
N LEU A 574 -28.39 -6.87 -11.14
CA LEU A 574 -28.94 -8.08 -10.53
C LEU A 574 -29.52 -7.84 -9.12
N GLY A 575 -29.59 -6.58 -8.64
CA GLY A 575 -30.09 -6.26 -7.31
C GLY A 575 -29.23 -6.76 -6.17
N LEU A 576 -27.93 -6.96 -6.41
CA LEU A 576 -26.96 -7.42 -5.41
C LEU A 576 -26.67 -6.30 -4.39
N PRO A 577 -26.33 -6.65 -3.14
CA PRO A 577 -25.95 -5.67 -2.14
C PRO A 577 -24.68 -4.91 -2.58
N ARG A 578 -24.49 -3.70 -2.07
CA ARG A 578 -23.23 -2.97 -2.24
C ARG A 578 -22.14 -3.70 -1.48
N PHE A 579 -21.22 -4.29 -2.22
CA PHE A 579 -20.13 -5.04 -1.64
C PHE A 579 -19.04 -4.12 -1.09
N GLN A 580 -18.47 -4.50 0.05
CA GLN A 580 -17.25 -3.93 0.58
C GLN A 580 -16.06 -4.78 0.14
N GLY A 581 -14.94 -4.14 -0.19
CA GLY A 581 -13.72 -4.85 -0.58
C GLY A 581 -12.48 -4.01 -0.31
N GLY A 582 -11.42 -4.69 0.11
CA GLY A 582 -10.11 -4.09 0.27
C GLY A 582 -9.30 -4.09 -1.04
N ILE A 583 -8.07 -3.59 -0.96
CA ILE A 583 -7.16 -3.51 -2.12
C ILE A 583 -6.73 -4.90 -2.63
N GLU A 584 -6.85 -5.94 -1.80
CA GLU A 584 -6.53 -7.32 -2.14
C GLU A 584 -7.32 -7.86 -3.34
N ILE A 585 -8.50 -7.28 -3.64
CA ILE A 585 -9.30 -7.71 -4.77
C ILE A 585 -8.59 -7.46 -6.10
N PHE A 586 -7.79 -6.40 -6.21
CA PHE A 586 -7.02 -6.11 -7.42
C PHE A 586 -5.98 -7.19 -7.69
N PHE A 587 -5.31 -7.69 -6.64
CA PHE A 587 -4.38 -8.80 -6.76
C PHE A 587 -5.08 -10.10 -7.18
N ILE A 588 -6.21 -10.40 -6.55
CA ILE A 588 -6.99 -11.60 -6.85
C ILE A 588 -7.54 -11.53 -8.28
N ALA A 589 -8.05 -10.37 -8.70
CA ALA A 589 -8.50 -10.14 -10.07
C ALA A 589 -7.38 -10.41 -11.08
N ALA A 590 -6.19 -9.83 -10.85
CA ALA A 590 -5.02 -10.06 -11.68
C ALA A 590 -4.65 -11.55 -11.78
N ALA A 591 -4.56 -12.22 -10.64
CA ALA A 591 -4.22 -13.64 -10.56
C ALA A 591 -5.25 -14.51 -11.30
N MET A 592 -6.53 -14.22 -11.15
CA MET A 592 -7.62 -14.96 -11.80
C MET A 592 -7.72 -14.67 -13.28
N MET A 593 -7.50 -13.43 -13.73
CA MET A 593 -7.42 -13.07 -15.15
C MET A 593 -6.28 -13.81 -15.84
N VAL A 594 -5.07 -13.76 -15.25
CA VAL A 594 -3.90 -14.47 -15.77
C VAL A 594 -4.13 -15.98 -15.78
N PHE A 595 -4.70 -16.53 -14.70
CA PHE A 595 -5.04 -17.95 -14.63
C PHE A 595 -6.01 -18.36 -15.74
N GLY A 596 -7.10 -17.62 -15.94
CA GLY A 596 -8.10 -17.89 -16.99
C GLY A 596 -7.49 -17.82 -18.40
N ALA A 597 -6.70 -16.77 -18.67
CA ALA A 597 -6.02 -16.57 -19.95
C ALA A 597 -5.02 -17.70 -20.25
N VAL A 598 -4.14 -18.01 -19.29
CA VAL A 598 -3.13 -19.08 -19.45
C VAL A 598 -3.78 -20.45 -19.58
N TRP A 599 -4.86 -20.71 -18.85
CA TRP A 599 -5.60 -21.97 -18.98
C TRP A 599 -6.18 -22.14 -20.36
N ALA A 600 -6.84 -21.10 -20.90
CA ALA A 600 -7.36 -21.11 -22.28
C ALA A 600 -6.24 -21.29 -23.33
N LEU A 601 -5.12 -20.57 -23.15
CA LEU A 601 -3.96 -20.59 -24.02
C LEU A 601 -3.28 -21.98 -24.05
N MET A 602 -3.00 -22.55 -22.87
CA MET A 602 -2.31 -23.83 -22.75
C MET A 602 -3.15 -25.01 -23.24
N ALA A 603 -4.48 -24.95 -23.06
CA ALA A 603 -5.39 -25.97 -23.65
C ALA A 603 -5.36 -25.98 -25.18
N ASN A 604 -5.10 -24.83 -25.81
CA ASN A 604 -5.10 -24.63 -27.26
C ASN A 604 -3.70 -24.31 -27.82
N ALA A 605 -2.63 -24.57 -27.07
CA ALA A 605 -1.26 -24.23 -27.46
C ALA A 605 -0.84 -24.74 -28.83
N ASP A 606 -1.29 -25.96 -29.23
CA ASP A 606 -1.02 -26.53 -30.57
C ASP A 606 -1.65 -25.70 -31.70
N LEU A 607 -2.85 -25.15 -31.46
CA LEU A 607 -3.55 -24.33 -32.45
C LEU A 607 -2.89 -22.98 -32.61
N LEU A 608 -2.52 -22.36 -31.47
CA LEU A 608 -1.87 -21.06 -31.43
C LEU A 608 -0.43 -21.09 -31.96
N ALA A 609 0.26 -22.23 -31.82
CA ALA A 609 1.61 -22.39 -32.35
C ALA A 609 1.64 -22.53 -33.86
N ARG A 610 0.56 -22.99 -34.53
CA ARG A 610 0.52 -23.22 -35.98
C ARG A 610 0.81 -21.96 -36.81
N PRO A 611 0.15 -20.82 -36.61
CA PRO A 611 0.43 -19.62 -37.41
C PRO A 611 1.85 -19.09 -37.16
N PHE A 612 2.35 -19.19 -35.92
CA PHE A 612 3.73 -18.81 -35.60
C PHE A 612 4.75 -19.71 -36.33
N LEU A 613 4.54 -21.03 -36.32
CA LEU A 613 5.40 -21.97 -37.03
C LEU A 613 5.30 -21.80 -38.55
N ALA A 614 4.12 -21.47 -39.08
CA ALA A 614 3.93 -21.15 -40.49
C ALA A 614 4.70 -19.87 -40.89
N LEU A 615 4.64 -18.83 -40.04
CA LEU A 615 5.39 -17.59 -40.27
C LEU A 615 6.91 -17.83 -40.25
N CYS A 616 7.40 -18.60 -39.29
CA CYS A 616 8.83 -18.94 -39.20
C CYS A 616 9.30 -19.84 -40.37
N SER A 617 8.41 -20.59 -40.99
CA SER A 617 8.73 -21.45 -42.16
C SER A 617 8.93 -20.66 -43.46
N LEU A 618 8.55 -19.37 -43.49
CA LEU A 618 8.79 -18.48 -44.64
C LEU A 618 10.28 -18.11 -44.79
N TRP A 619 11.08 -18.25 -43.74
CA TRP A 619 12.51 -17.96 -43.80
C TRP A 619 13.34 -19.22 -43.98
N PRO A 620 14.11 -19.34 -45.08
CA PRO A 620 14.92 -20.52 -45.35
C PRO A 620 16.04 -20.62 -44.27
N GLY A 621 16.13 -21.79 -43.62
CA GLY A 621 17.15 -22.14 -42.61
C GLY A 621 16.62 -22.32 -41.20
N PRO A 622 15.94 -21.37 -40.54
CA PRO A 622 15.51 -21.53 -39.16
C PRO A 622 14.25 -22.38 -38.95
N GLY A 623 13.49 -22.72 -40.03
CA GLY A 623 12.20 -23.42 -39.92
C GLY A 623 12.27 -24.80 -39.26
N MET A 624 13.36 -25.53 -39.40
CA MET A 624 13.53 -26.83 -38.73
C MET A 624 13.90 -26.67 -37.28
N LEU A 625 14.78 -25.70 -36.95
CA LEU A 625 15.18 -25.37 -35.58
C LEU A 625 14.01 -24.82 -34.77
N THR A 626 13.15 -23.96 -35.37
CA THR A 626 11.98 -23.41 -34.68
C THR A 626 10.94 -24.47 -34.37
N ARG A 627 10.72 -25.45 -35.28
CA ARG A 627 9.83 -26.60 -35.02
C ARG A 627 10.35 -27.47 -33.88
N LEU A 628 11.67 -27.72 -33.85
CA LEU A 628 12.32 -28.47 -32.77
C LEU A 628 12.19 -27.70 -31.43
N ALA A 629 12.49 -26.41 -31.44
CA ALA A 629 12.40 -25.52 -30.23
C ALA A 629 10.94 -25.46 -29.74
N ALA A 630 9.95 -25.33 -30.59
CA ALA A 630 8.54 -25.29 -30.22
C ALA A 630 8.00 -26.63 -29.71
N SER A 631 8.64 -27.75 -30.06
CA SER A 631 8.18 -29.07 -29.62
C SER A 631 8.27 -29.25 -28.10
N TYR A 632 9.28 -28.72 -27.46
CA TYR A 632 9.50 -28.83 -26.02
C TYR A 632 8.39 -28.16 -25.19
N PRO A 633 8.04 -26.87 -25.38
CA PRO A 633 6.93 -26.22 -24.70
C PRO A 633 5.59 -26.89 -24.90
N LEU A 634 5.31 -27.38 -26.13
CA LEU A 634 4.06 -28.05 -26.46
C LEU A 634 3.94 -29.43 -25.81
N HIS A 635 5.07 -30.11 -25.57
CA HIS A 635 5.11 -31.40 -24.88
C HIS A 635 4.95 -31.31 -23.40
N HIS A 636 5.55 -30.26 -22.77
CA HIS A 636 5.55 -30.03 -21.32
C HIS A 636 4.62 -28.89 -20.91
N ARG A 637 3.33 -28.97 -21.29
CA ARG A 637 2.33 -27.90 -21.14
C ARG A 637 2.20 -27.37 -19.72
N PHE A 638 2.29 -28.23 -18.70
CA PHE A 638 2.17 -27.80 -17.31
C PHE A 638 3.31 -26.86 -16.88
N ARG A 639 4.56 -27.22 -17.21
CA ARG A 639 5.74 -26.39 -16.90
C ARG A 639 5.74 -25.10 -17.68
N THR A 640 5.45 -25.20 -18.99
CA THR A 640 5.32 -24.02 -19.85
C THR A 640 4.23 -23.11 -19.35
N GLY A 641 3.08 -23.65 -18.93
CA GLY A 641 1.97 -22.90 -18.35
C GLY A 641 2.37 -22.17 -17.07
N LEU A 642 3.10 -22.81 -16.16
CA LEU A 642 3.63 -22.15 -14.95
C LEU A 642 4.58 -21.00 -15.28
N GLY A 643 5.50 -21.21 -16.24
CA GLY A 643 6.40 -20.14 -16.69
C GLY A 643 5.64 -18.98 -17.32
N VAL A 644 4.69 -19.27 -18.20
CA VAL A 644 3.82 -18.25 -18.82
C VAL A 644 3.01 -17.51 -17.75
N THR A 645 2.44 -18.19 -16.76
CA THR A 645 1.71 -17.56 -15.65
C THR A 645 2.59 -16.59 -14.86
N MET A 646 3.81 -17.03 -14.54
CA MET A 646 4.77 -16.20 -13.80
C MET A 646 5.12 -14.93 -14.59
N PHE A 647 5.54 -15.07 -15.85
CA PHE A 647 5.88 -13.91 -16.69
C PHE A 647 4.68 -13.01 -16.96
N SER A 648 3.49 -13.59 -17.20
CA SER A 648 2.26 -12.81 -17.37
C SER A 648 1.92 -12.00 -16.14
N LEU A 649 2.11 -12.57 -14.94
CA LEU A 649 1.85 -11.86 -13.70
C LEU A 649 2.85 -10.71 -13.46
N VAL A 650 4.12 -10.92 -13.82
CA VAL A 650 5.15 -9.86 -13.77
C VAL A 650 4.78 -8.72 -14.73
N ILE A 651 4.48 -9.04 -15.98
CA ILE A 651 4.11 -8.04 -16.99
C ILE A 651 2.83 -7.31 -16.58
N PHE A 652 1.84 -8.06 -16.04
CA PHE A 652 0.61 -7.47 -15.53
C PHE A 652 0.90 -6.45 -14.43
N ALA A 653 1.68 -6.81 -13.40
CA ALA A 653 2.03 -5.93 -12.30
C ALA A 653 2.78 -4.68 -12.78
N MET A 654 3.75 -4.84 -13.69
CA MET A 654 4.49 -3.71 -14.27
C MET A 654 3.58 -2.79 -15.11
N THR A 655 2.68 -3.35 -15.90
CA THR A 655 1.75 -2.58 -16.74
C THR A 655 0.76 -1.80 -15.87
N VAL A 656 0.18 -2.44 -14.86
CA VAL A 656 -0.73 -1.77 -13.91
C VAL A 656 -0.02 -0.61 -13.21
N MET A 657 1.23 -0.83 -12.77
CA MET A 657 2.01 0.24 -12.15
C MET A 657 2.27 1.40 -13.11
N ALA A 658 2.64 1.11 -14.35
CA ALA A 658 2.86 2.13 -15.37
C ALA A 658 1.58 2.94 -15.64
N VAL A 659 0.42 2.28 -15.71
CA VAL A 659 -0.88 2.94 -15.92
C VAL A 659 -1.24 3.83 -14.71
N ILE A 660 -1.09 3.33 -13.48
CA ILE A 660 -1.36 4.10 -12.26
C ILE A 660 -0.43 5.33 -12.20
N THR A 661 0.86 5.14 -12.44
CA THR A 661 1.84 6.23 -12.44
C THR A 661 1.50 7.28 -13.49
N ASN A 662 1.17 6.85 -14.71
CA ASN A 662 0.77 7.77 -15.78
C ASN A 662 -0.54 8.51 -15.47
N ALA A 663 -1.52 7.83 -14.89
CA ALA A 663 -2.78 8.44 -14.47
C ALA A 663 -2.53 9.51 -13.38
N MET A 664 -1.72 9.18 -12.37
CA MET A 664 -1.32 10.14 -11.33
C MET A 664 -0.57 11.34 -11.95
N GLN A 665 0.41 11.07 -12.80
CA GLN A 665 1.18 12.13 -13.45
C GLN A 665 0.26 13.03 -14.28
N ASN A 666 -0.64 12.48 -15.09
CA ASN A 666 -1.57 13.25 -15.88
C ASN A 666 -2.51 14.11 -15.02
N THR A 667 -2.92 13.60 -13.86
CA THR A 667 -3.76 14.37 -12.92
C THR A 667 -2.97 15.52 -12.29
N TYR A 668 -1.73 15.26 -11.84
CA TYR A 668 -0.91 16.28 -11.17
C TYR A 668 -0.20 17.25 -12.12
N THR A 669 0.02 16.87 -13.39
CA THR A 669 0.65 17.77 -14.39
C THR A 669 -0.36 18.43 -15.33
N ASN A 670 -1.63 18.12 -15.21
CA ASN A 670 -2.67 18.77 -16.00
C ASN A 670 -2.92 20.17 -15.44
N ILE A 671 -2.26 21.16 -16.06
CA ILE A 671 -2.37 22.57 -15.68
C ILE A 671 -3.83 23.02 -15.68
N ASN A 672 -4.62 22.60 -16.65
CA ASN A 672 -6.03 23.00 -16.75
C ASN A 672 -6.87 22.48 -15.57
N LEU A 673 -6.56 21.29 -15.03
CA LEU A 673 -7.23 20.78 -13.82
C LEU A 673 -6.80 21.54 -12.56
N GLN A 674 -5.55 21.98 -12.49
CA GLN A 674 -5.02 22.70 -11.34
C GLN A 674 -5.44 24.18 -11.32
N THR A 675 -5.51 24.80 -12.49
CA THR A 675 -5.83 26.23 -12.64
C THR A 675 -7.31 26.48 -12.96
N GLY A 676 -8.12 25.43 -13.10
CA GLY A 676 -9.50 25.55 -13.57
C GLY A 676 -9.60 26.03 -15.02
N GLY A 677 -8.53 25.86 -15.82
CA GLY A 677 -8.48 26.28 -17.21
C GLY A 677 -8.01 27.73 -17.44
N TYR A 678 -7.66 28.44 -16.37
CA TYR A 678 -7.15 29.80 -16.46
C TYR A 678 -5.64 29.83 -16.73
N ASP A 679 -5.20 30.59 -17.70
CA ASP A 679 -3.78 30.73 -18.08
C ASP A 679 -3.02 31.66 -17.13
N ILE A 680 -3.70 32.65 -16.53
CA ILE A 680 -3.10 33.63 -15.63
C ILE A 680 -3.85 33.66 -14.32
N GLN A 681 -3.13 33.46 -13.25
CA GLN A 681 -3.61 33.69 -11.89
C GLN A 681 -2.84 34.85 -11.27
N ALA A 682 -3.53 35.91 -10.94
CA ALA A 682 -2.96 37.07 -10.24
C ALA A 682 -3.55 37.12 -8.83
N VAL A 683 -2.71 37.17 -7.81
CA VAL A 683 -3.14 37.34 -6.43
C VAL A 683 -2.78 38.73 -5.96
N ALA A 684 -3.80 39.54 -5.66
CA ALA A 684 -3.60 40.85 -5.07
C ALA A 684 -3.55 40.68 -3.54
N TYR A 685 -2.38 40.90 -2.97
CA TYR A 685 -2.21 40.93 -1.52
C TYR A 685 -2.42 42.34 -1.00
N PHE A 686 -3.29 42.53 -0.02
CA PHE A 686 -3.42 43.75 0.78
C PHE A 686 -3.98 44.98 0.04
N GLN A 687 -4.39 44.85 -1.19
CA GLN A 687 -4.99 45.93 -1.96
C GLN A 687 -6.24 45.39 -2.68
N ASP A 688 -7.37 45.99 -2.40
CA ASP A 688 -8.58 45.72 -3.18
C ASP A 688 -8.43 46.30 -4.58
N VAL A 689 -8.83 45.50 -5.56
CA VAL A 689 -8.92 45.95 -6.96
C VAL A 689 -10.40 46.10 -7.33
N PRO A 690 -11.06 47.14 -6.85
CA PRO A 690 -12.52 47.26 -6.99
C PRO A 690 -12.97 47.47 -8.45
N ASN A 691 -12.08 47.94 -9.30
CA ASN A 691 -12.34 48.11 -10.73
C ASN A 691 -11.14 47.58 -11.55
N LEU A 692 -11.20 46.29 -11.88
CA LEU A 692 -10.17 45.64 -12.68
C LEU A 692 -10.01 46.26 -14.07
N SER A 693 -11.11 46.67 -14.72
CA SER A 693 -11.07 47.32 -16.04
C SER A 693 -10.26 48.62 -16.03
N ALA A 694 -10.45 49.44 -14.98
CA ALA A 694 -9.69 50.67 -14.82
C ALA A 694 -8.22 50.41 -14.50
N ALA A 695 -7.92 49.39 -13.73
CA ALA A 695 -6.57 48.95 -13.40
C ALA A 695 -5.82 48.44 -14.65
N LEU A 696 -6.45 47.64 -15.49
CA LEU A 696 -5.90 47.14 -16.74
C LEU A 696 -5.67 48.29 -17.75
N ALA A 697 -6.65 49.19 -17.90
CA ALA A 697 -6.54 50.34 -18.81
C ALA A 697 -5.36 51.27 -18.47
N LYS A 698 -5.03 51.42 -17.19
CA LYS A 698 -3.87 52.19 -16.73
C LYS A 698 -2.54 51.63 -17.25
N HIS A 699 -2.50 50.35 -17.56
CA HIS A 699 -1.34 49.63 -18.09
C HIS A 699 -1.48 49.29 -19.59
N GLY A 700 -2.46 49.87 -20.30
CA GLY A 700 -2.66 49.70 -21.74
C GLY A 700 -3.31 48.35 -22.12
N LEU A 701 -3.92 47.67 -21.16
CA LEU A 701 -4.65 46.41 -21.36
C LEU A 701 -6.16 46.64 -21.29
N SER A 702 -6.93 45.85 -22.03
CA SER A 702 -8.38 45.85 -22.00
C SER A 702 -8.93 44.53 -21.47
N THR A 703 -10.08 44.54 -20.84
CA THR A 703 -10.81 43.32 -20.49
C THR A 703 -11.16 42.47 -21.71
N GLN A 704 -11.18 43.07 -22.91
CA GLN A 704 -11.43 42.37 -24.18
C GLN A 704 -10.20 41.57 -24.68
N ASP A 705 -9.02 41.79 -24.08
CA ASP A 705 -7.80 41.04 -24.40
C ASP A 705 -7.83 39.64 -23.72
N PHE A 706 -8.80 39.39 -22.84
CA PHE A 706 -9.00 38.15 -22.12
C PHE A 706 -10.30 37.51 -22.57
N SER A 707 -10.30 36.20 -22.80
CA SER A 707 -11.51 35.43 -23.15
C SER A 707 -12.50 35.41 -21.99
N GLU A 708 -11.98 35.21 -20.76
CA GLU A 708 -12.75 35.15 -19.54
C GLU A 708 -11.97 35.71 -18.36
N ILE A 709 -12.69 36.31 -17.42
CA ILE A 709 -12.12 36.85 -16.18
C ILE A 709 -13.00 36.37 -15.01
N GLY A 710 -12.40 35.55 -14.14
CA GLY A 710 -13.00 35.15 -12.87
C GLY A 710 -12.27 35.81 -11.72
N SER A 711 -12.98 36.09 -10.64
CA SER A 711 -12.36 36.52 -9.39
C SER A 711 -12.80 35.70 -8.22
N SER A 712 -11.89 35.47 -7.28
CA SER A 712 -12.18 34.79 -6.05
C SER A 712 -11.53 35.48 -4.85
N ILE A 713 -12.20 35.38 -3.71
CA ILE A 713 -11.66 35.83 -2.42
C ILE A 713 -11.61 34.61 -1.53
N THR A 714 -10.45 34.32 -0.96
CA THR A 714 -10.29 33.24 0.00
C THR A 714 -10.49 33.79 1.41
N THR A 715 -11.33 33.13 2.19
CA THR A 715 -11.56 33.42 3.61
C THR A 715 -11.69 32.13 4.38
N ASP A 716 -11.43 32.17 5.68
CA ASP A 716 -11.63 31.01 6.54
C ASP A 716 -13.06 31.03 7.13
N VAL A 717 -13.75 29.89 7.06
CA VAL A 717 -15.09 29.69 7.62
C VAL A 717 -15.09 28.55 8.60
N GLY A 718 -15.82 28.72 9.70
CA GLY A 718 -16.05 27.64 10.65
C GLY A 718 -17.14 26.68 10.11
N VAL A 719 -16.81 25.41 10.01
CA VAL A 719 -17.72 24.35 9.57
C VAL A 719 -17.90 23.29 10.64
N ILE A 720 -19.13 22.90 10.90
CA ILE A 720 -19.46 21.77 11.76
C ILE A 720 -20.37 20.80 11.03
N GLN A 721 -20.11 19.51 11.14
CA GLN A 721 -20.96 18.46 10.63
C GLN A 721 -21.75 17.81 11.77
N PRO A 722 -23.04 18.13 11.95
CA PRO A 722 -23.82 17.68 13.12
C PRO A 722 -24.01 16.16 13.20
N GLY A 723 -23.90 15.44 12.08
CA GLY A 723 -24.05 13.99 12.01
C GLY A 723 -22.77 13.19 12.18
N ALA A 724 -21.64 13.84 12.38
CA ALA A 724 -20.36 13.16 12.60
C ALA A 724 -20.32 12.51 14.00
N PRO A 725 -19.54 11.41 14.18
CA PRO A 725 -19.39 10.75 15.49
C PRO A 725 -18.89 11.70 16.60
N ASN A 726 -18.02 12.66 16.24
CA ASN A 726 -17.55 13.72 17.12
C ASN A 726 -17.70 15.07 16.41
N PRO A 727 -18.86 15.73 16.49
CA PRO A 727 -19.07 17.00 15.84
C PRO A 727 -18.23 18.09 16.50
N ALA A 728 -17.26 18.60 15.76
CA ALA A 728 -16.40 19.72 16.20
C ALA A 728 -16.38 20.80 15.12
N TRP A 729 -16.25 22.05 15.55
CA TRP A 729 -16.00 23.15 14.64
C TRP A 729 -14.61 23.03 14.05
N ARG A 730 -14.53 23.12 12.74
CA ARG A 730 -13.25 23.11 12.00
C ARG A 730 -13.19 24.35 11.12
N LEU A 731 -12.02 24.99 11.07
CA LEU A 731 -11.76 26.06 10.13
C LEU A 731 -11.48 25.43 8.76
N TYR A 732 -12.19 25.94 7.77
CA TYR A 732 -12.02 25.53 6.39
C TYR A 732 -11.77 26.76 5.52
N PRO A 733 -10.80 26.73 4.59
CA PRO A 733 -10.64 27.78 3.60
C PRO A 733 -11.84 27.74 2.63
N ALA A 734 -12.57 28.82 2.59
CA ALA A 734 -13.68 29.03 1.66
C ALA A 734 -13.28 30.01 0.57
N GLN A 735 -13.66 29.73 -0.66
CA GLN A 735 -13.50 30.67 -1.77
C GLN A 735 -14.86 31.25 -2.16
N VAL A 736 -14.98 32.56 -2.05
CA VAL A 736 -16.10 33.32 -2.62
C VAL A 736 -15.74 33.62 -4.07
N ILE A 737 -16.51 33.10 -5.02
CA ILE A 737 -16.23 33.18 -6.44
C ILE A 737 -17.20 34.13 -7.16
N SER A 738 -16.72 34.77 -8.21
CA SER A 738 -17.53 35.68 -9.06
C SER A 738 -17.07 35.64 -10.52
N GLY A 739 -17.81 36.32 -11.41
CA GLY A 739 -17.50 36.37 -12.82
C GLY A 739 -17.71 35.03 -13.53
N SER A 740 -16.80 34.66 -14.43
CA SER A 740 -16.89 33.42 -15.21
C SER A 740 -16.79 32.15 -14.35
N LEU A 741 -16.15 32.21 -13.19
CA LEU A 741 -16.13 31.07 -12.24
C LEU A 741 -17.53 30.63 -11.79
N LEU A 742 -18.51 31.54 -11.73
CA LEU A 742 -19.89 31.20 -11.39
C LEU A 742 -20.66 30.50 -12.53
N GLN A 743 -20.12 30.45 -13.72
CA GLN A 743 -20.70 29.75 -14.87
C GLN A 743 -20.27 28.26 -14.87
N GLY A 744 -19.34 27.92 -14.00
CA GLY A 744 -18.85 26.55 -13.81
C GLY A 744 -17.75 26.14 -14.76
N ASP A 745 -17.19 27.10 -15.49
CA ASP A 745 -16.04 26.86 -16.37
C ASP A 745 -14.83 26.48 -15.53
N GLY A 746 -14.20 25.35 -15.86
CA GLY A 746 -13.02 24.85 -15.18
C GLY A 746 -13.25 24.05 -13.89
N LEU A 747 -14.48 24.00 -13.34
CA LEU A 747 -14.80 23.28 -12.13
C LEU A 747 -15.73 22.08 -12.43
N HIS A 748 -15.26 20.86 -12.17
CA HIS A 748 -16.05 19.65 -12.38
C HIS A 748 -16.68 19.17 -11.06
N LEU A 749 -18.00 18.95 -11.09
CA LEU A 749 -18.73 18.42 -9.94
C LEU A 749 -18.64 16.90 -9.90
N VAL A 750 -18.11 16.35 -8.82
CA VAL A 750 -18.00 14.89 -8.61
C VAL A 750 -19.35 14.27 -8.24
N ALA A 751 -20.14 15.00 -7.46
CA ALA A 751 -21.46 14.57 -7.01
C ALA A 751 -22.41 15.77 -6.92
N ARG A 752 -23.70 15.51 -7.02
CA ARG A 752 -24.77 16.49 -6.90
C ARG A 752 -25.72 16.09 -5.78
N ALA A 753 -26.22 17.07 -5.05
CA ALA A 753 -27.29 16.85 -4.07
C ALA A 753 -28.59 16.39 -4.77
N GLN A 754 -29.41 15.67 -4.03
CA GLN A 754 -30.72 15.23 -4.55
C GLN A 754 -31.58 16.42 -4.98
N GLY A 755 -32.13 16.34 -6.19
CA GLY A 755 -32.94 17.40 -6.78
C GLY A 755 -32.29 18.15 -7.95
N PHE A 756 -30.97 18.01 -8.17
CA PHE A 756 -30.29 18.63 -9.29
C PHE A 756 -30.04 17.64 -10.43
N GLY A 757 -30.65 17.91 -11.60
CA GLY A 757 -30.53 17.04 -12.78
C GLY A 757 -29.26 17.26 -13.62
N SER A 758 -28.61 18.40 -13.50
CA SER A 758 -27.40 18.76 -14.26
C SER A 758 -26.48 19.66 -13.45
N ASP A 759 -25.20 19.76 -13.85
CA ASP A 759 -24.22 20.66 -13.21
C ASP A 759 -24.61 22.11 -13.39
N SER A 760 -25.13 22.48 -14.57
CA SER A 760 -25.65 23.83 -14.84
C SER A 760 -26.78 24.24 -13.88
N ALA A 761 -27.64 23.31 -13.47
CA ALA A 761 -28.69 23.59 -12.49
C ALA A 761 -28.09 23.87 -11.08
N VAL A 762 -26.99 23.24 -10.73
CA VAL A 762 -26.27 23.51 -9.47
C VAL A 762 -25.65 24.91 -9.51
N TRP A 763 -24.98 25.28 -10.60
CA TRP A 763 -24.38 26.61 -10.77
C TRP A 763 -25.40 27.71 -10.75
N GLN A 764 -26.56 27.53 -11.40
CA GLN A 764 -27.66 28.47 -11.37
C GLN A 764 -28.27 28.61 -9.96
N ALA A 765 -28.40 27.51 -9.23
CA ALA A 765 -28.87 27.54 -7.85
C ALA A 765 -27.89 28.26 -6.93
N LEU A 766 -26.58 28.08 -7.12
CA LEU A 766 -25.54 28.76 -6.35
C LEU A 766 -25.61 30.30 -6.53
N GLN A 767 -25.94 30.77 -7.74
CA GLN A 767 -26.13 32.20 -8.02
C GLN A 767 -27.37 32.80 -7.38
N THR A 768 -28.44 32.00 -7.24
CA THR A 768 -29.76 32.46 -6.77
C THR A 768 -30.01 32.23 -5.28
N HIS A 769 -29.30 31.33 -4.66
CA HIS A 769 -29.52 30.94 -3.25
C HIS A 769 -28.27 31.17 -2.42
N PRO A 770 -28.25 32.20 -1.56
CA PRO A 770 -27.06 32.53 -0.77
C PRO A 770 -26.68 31.48 0.30
N ASN A 771 -27.57 30.53 0.57
CA ASN A 771 -27.36 29.45 1.55
C ASN A 771 -26.76 28.18 0.92
N TYR A 772 -26.45 28.18 -0.37
CA TYR A 772 -25.85 27.03 -1.03
C TYR A 772 -24.35 27.22 -1.14
N ALA A 773 -23.62 26.11 -1.00
CA ALA A 773 -22.17 26.06 -1.14
C ALA A 773 -21.76 24.77 -1.87
N LEU A 774 -20.68 24.85 -2.62
CA LEU A 774 -19.95 23.69 -3.11
C LEU A 774 -18.94 23.30 -2.04
N ILE A 775 -18.87 22.01 -1.74
CA ILE A 775 -17.99 21.50 -0.71
C ILE A 775 -16.98 20.55 -1.38
N ASP A 776 -15.73 20.72 -1.10
CA ASP A 776 -14.71 19.77 -1.52
C ASP A 776 -14.99 18.37 -0.92
N SER A 777 -14.87 17.34 -1.75
CA SER A 777 -15.15 15.96 -1.32
C SER A 777 -14.27 15.48 -0.15
N THR A 778 -13.12 16.12 0.06
CA THR A 778 -12.21 15.84 1.18
C THR A 778 -12.59 16.56 2.47
N ALA A 779 -13.41 17.61 2.39
CA ALA A 779 -13.84 18.40 3.54
C ALA A 779 -14.82 17.64 4.46
N LEU A 780 -15.59 16.75 3.88
CA LEU A 780 -16.57 15.91 4.59
C LEU A 780 -16.24 14.42 4.35
N PRO A 781 -15.44 13.80 5.19
CA PRO A 781 -14.98 12.43 4.97
C PRO A 781 -16.08 11.36 5.17
N TYR A 782 -17.33 11.72 5.47
CA TYR A 782 -18.42 10.77 5.76
C TYR A 782 -19.70 11.06 4.97
#